data_275f33fd74d068bb9cfbbdfa44403ea2
#
_entry.id   275f33fd74d068bb9cfbbdfa44403ea2
#
_cell.length_a   1.000
_cell.length_b   1.000
_cell.length_c   1.000
_cell.angle_alpha   90.00
_cell.angle_beta   90.00
_cell.angle_gamma   90.00
#
_symmetry.space_group_name_H-M   'P 1'
#
loop_
_entity.id
_entity.type
_entity.pdbx_description
1 polymer ?
#
loop_
_entity_poly.entity_id
_entity_poly.type
_entity_poly.pdbx_seq_one_letter_code
_entity_poly.pdbx_strand_id
1 'polypeptide(L)'
;MTIYRLMSWMNSGTTRVSETKVAALVKDVILAEDFDREHLQQFSVKQSLRALDQDDTGKRINFPDDWIETSVTINIPTKSKEDPPTPYTIPGFHYRPLVEVIRAAFADAQARAFHLSPFKRLWKDPLDGHQERMYDELYTSDAWLEAQDDLQKLPKVSGCSLERVVAGLMFFSDATHLANFGTAKAWPLYVYFGNLTKYLRSSPTSGSCHLVGFLPSLPDRIKDVISGLPRISKTGMASLHTHCRRELFHVCWEVLLDTEFLYAYRHGIVTKCADGIMRRVYPRIFTYSADYPEKALIATIKDMGSCPCPRCLMPKGFFSNLGLAKDMNSRLTNLRVYVTTKVVKAREFIYAFGNTVDGAKVEDTLGEGSWVPILNQFAEKLGRLGLNPFRMLVVDLMHECELGTWKALFTHLLRLLYALPEGLQLVATLDERFRQVPTYGSGVIRRFANNTSEMKKLAARDFEDILQCAIPIFEGLFPTVHDAAVQSLLYRFAEWHALAKLRLHSESTLAFLGETFKKLSQKLRKFRTDTCDAFATQELPKEKAARQKRFAQRSETHEVPPESTGPRAKKFNLNTYKFHAMGDYVATIRFFGTTDSFTTQIGELAHRALKAFYPLTNKLDTPAQLAKHERRRRVLRRVAEASGVSASISQSPVDPTSLDKHHYIACSRNNPVALFTLLREHDDDPALKVEVES
;
A
#
# COMPACT_ATOMS: atom_id res chain seq x y z
N MET A 1 12.18 -24.00 -41.75
CA MET A 1 12.84 -22.68 -41.74
C MET A 1 12.14 -21.71 -40.81
N THR A 2 10.80 -21.59 -40.77
CA THR A 2 10.05 -20.66 -39.90
C THR A 2 10.37 -20.85 -38.42
N ILE A 3 10.26 -22.07 -37.92
CA ILE A 3 10.60 -22.38 -36.51
C ILE A 3 12.06 -22.05 -36.20
N TYR A 4 12.98 -22.38 -37.11
CA TYR A 4 14.40 -22.04 -36.95
C TYR A 4 14.63 -20.52 -36.82
N ARG A 5 13.99 -19.72 -37.68
CA ARG A 5 14.10 -18.24 -37.63
C ARG A 5 13.54 -17.67 -36.32
N LEU A 6 12.40 -18.19 -35.85
CA LEU A 6 11.78 -17.78 -34.59
C LEU A 6 12.67 -18.13 -33.39
N MET A 7 13.21 -19.36 -33.35
CA MET A 7 14.12 -19.80 -32.27
C MET A 7 15.46 -19.06 -32.30
N SER A 8 15.98 -18.77 -33.51
CA SER A 8 17.18 -17.93 -33.68
C SER A 8 16.94 -16.51 -33.20
N TRP A 9 15.80 -15.90 -33.52
CA TRP A 9 15.41 -14.58 -33.03
C TRP A 9 15.25 -14.57 -31.50
N MET A 10 14.57 -15.57 -30.92
CA MET A 10 14.39 -15.70 -29.49
C MET A 10 15.72 -15.72 -28.72
N ASN A 11 16.73 -16.39 -29.29
CA ASN A 11 18.04 -16.55 -28.68
C ASN A 11 19.09 -15.52 -29.14
N SER A 12 18.70 -14.57 -30.00
CA SER A 12 19.58 -13.48 -30.48
C SER A 12 19.46 -12.23 -29.59
N GLY A 13 20.55 -11.47 -29.49
CA GLY A 13 20.58 -10.18 -28.81
C GLY A 13 20.89 -10.28 -27.31
N THR A 14 20.90 -9.11 -26.66
CA THR A 14 21.26 -8.95 -25.23
C THR A 14 20.07 -9.08 -24.28
N THR A 15 18.83 -9.04 -24.77
CA THR A 15 17.59 -9.16 -23.99
C THR A 15 16.96 -10.52 -24.20
N ARG A 16 16.88 -11.31 -23.13
CA ARG A 16 16.19 -12.60 -23.16
C ARG A 16 14.68 -12.40 -23.31
N VAL A 17 14.09 -13.02 -24.34
CA VAL A 17 12.64 -13.09 -24.52
C VAL A 17 12.16 -14.40 -23.89
N SER A 18 11.16 -14.34 -23.01
CA SER A 18 10.64 -15.54 -22.35
C SER A 18 9.88 -16.43 -23.33
N GLU A 19 9.88 -17.75 -23.09
CA GLU A 19 9.11 -18.73 -23.87
C GLU A 19 7.62 -18.36 -23.98
N THR A 20 7.02 -17.92 -22.86
CA THR A 20 5.64 -17.44 -22.83
C THR A 20 5.41 -16.27 -23.79
N LYS A 21 6.38 -15.34 -23.88
CA LYS A 21 6.28 -14.17 -24.78
C LYS A 21 6.40 -14.58 -26.24
N VAL A 22 7.23 -15.57 -26.55
CA VAL A 22 7.33 -16.13 -27.91
C VAL A 22 6.05 -16.88 -28.29
N ALA A 23 5.50 -17.69 -27.36
CA ALA A 23 4.24 -18.39 -27.58
C ALA A 23 3.08 -17.40 -27.83
N ALA A 24 3.02 -16.30 -27.06
CA ALA A 24 2.05 -15.22 -27.28
C ALA A 24 2.25 -14.54 -28.64
N LEU A 25 3.50 -14.22 -29.04
CA LEU A 25 3.78 -13.67 -30.37
C LEU A 25 3.25 -14.57 -31.50
N VAL A 26 3.49 -15.88 -31.36
CA VAL A 26 3.01 -16.85 -32.37
C VAL A 26 1.49 -16.92 -32.39
N LYS A 27 0.87 -17.12 -31.22
CA LYS A 27 -0.57 -17.32 -31.07
C LYS A 27 -1.37 -16.04 -31.37
N ASP A 28 -1.00 -14.92 -30.75
CA ASP A 28 -1.83 -13.73 -30.72
C ASP A 28 -1.50 -12.73 -31.85
N VAL A 29 -0.39 -12.95 -32.58
CA VAL A 29 0.03 -12.08 -33.71
C VAL A 29 0.15 -12.89 -34.98
N ILE A 30 1.07 -13.86 -35.05
CA ILE A 30 1.43 -14.53 -36.33
C ILE A 30 0.30 -15.44 -36.84
N LEU A 31 -0.45 -16.06 -35.91
CA LEU A 31 -1.58 -16.97 -36.23
C LEU A 31 -2.94 -16.28 -36.08
N ALA A 32 -2.98 -14.95 -35.87
CA ALA A 32 -4.23 -14.21 -35.87
C ALA A 32 -4.82 -14.23 -37.30
N GLU A 33 -6.15 -14.38 -37.42
CA GLU A 33 -6.84 -14.49 -38.72
C GLU A 33 -6.70 -13.23 -39.58
N ASP A 34 -6.53 -12.07 -38.94
CA ASP A 34 -6.35 -10.75 -39.56
C ASP A 34 -4.88 -10.37 -39.77
N PHE A 35 -3.93 -11.29 -39.48
CA PHE A 35 -2.50 -11.02 -39.64
C PHE A 35 -2.07 -11.12 -41.10
N ASP A 36 -1.69 -9.97 -41.67
CA ASP A 36 -1.12 -9.90 -43.03
C ASP A 36 0.36 -9.54 -42.97
N ARG A 37 1.22 -10.44 -43.42
CA ARG A 37 2.67 -10.23 -43.52
C ARG A 37 3.07 -9.14 -44.47
N GLU A 38 2.22 -8.82 -45.48
CA GLU A 38 2.53 -7.77 -46.47
C GLU A 38 2.52 -6.39 -45.84
N HIS A 39 1.69 -6.18 -44.81
CA HIS A 39 1.68 -4.96 -44.01
C HIS A 39 3.02 -4.70 -43.29
N LEU A 40 3.86 -5.74 -43.11
CA LEU A 40 5.16 -5.59 -42.48
C LEU A 40 6.30 -5.22 -43.45
N GLN A 41 6.09 -5.16 -44.73
CA GLN A 41 7.16 -4.86 -45.71
C GLN A 41 7.82 -3.51 -45.47
N GLN A 42 7.06 -2.52 -45.01
CA GLN A 42 7.56 -1.16 -44.69
C GLN A 42 7.50 -0.86 -43.19
N PHE A 43 7.41 -1.91 -42.34
CA PHE A 43 7.29 -1.73 -40.91
C PHE A 43 8.55 -1.09 -40.30
N SER A 44 8.36 0.01 -39.61
CA SER A 44 9.37 0.69 -38.81
C SER A 44 8.87 0.93 -37.39
N VAL A 45 9.51 0.31 -36.43
CA VAL A 45 9.19 0.48 -34.99
C VAL A 45 9.17 1.98 -34.62
N LYS A 46 10.14 2.76 -35.13
CA LYS A 46 10.25 4.18 -34.82
C LYS A 46 9.07 4.99 -35.39
N GLN A 47 8.63 4.67 -36.61
CA GLN A 47 7.48 5.32 -37.22
C GLN A 47 6.18 4.93 -36.54
N SER A 48 5.97 3.65 -36.27
CA SER A 48 4.78 3.16 -35.58
C SER A 48 4.66 3.74 -34.17
N LEU A 49 5.77 3.85 -33.44
CA LEU A 49 5.76 4.52 -32.13
C LEU A 49 5.47 6.02 -32.23
N ARG A 50 5.93 6.68 -33.29
CA ARG A 50 5.59 8.10 -33.56
C ARG A 50 4.10 8.24 -33.87
N ALA A 51 3.55 7.35 -34.69
CA ALA A 51 2.13 7.35 -35.01
C ALA A 51 1.25 7.17 -33.76
N LEU A 52 1.66 6.31 -32.81
CA LEU A 52 0.97 6.20 -31.52
C LEU A 52 1.03 7.48 -30.65
N ASP A 53 2.02 8.33 -30.87
CA ASP A 53 2.20 9.59 -30.13
C ASP A 53 1.56 10.80 -30.82
N GLN A 54 1.14 10.65 -32.07
CA GLN A 54 0.66 11.74 -32.93
C GLN A 54 -0.63 11.32 -33.66
N ASP A 55 -1.43 12.28 -34.03
CA ASP A 55 -2.58 12.09 -34.95
C ASP A 55 -2.14 12.07 -36.43
N ASP A 56 -3.09 11.82 -37.35
CA ASP A 56 -2.86 11.79 -38.80
C ASP A 56 -2.31 13.10 -39.34
N THR A 57 -2.43 14.21 -38.60
CA THR A 57 -1.91 15.54 -39.00
C THR A 57 -0.49 15.79 -38.48
N GLY A 58 0.12 14.80 -37.82
CA GLY A 58 1.45 14.91 -37.21
C GLY A 58 1.46 15.60 -35.86
N LYS A 59 0.32 15.99 -35.31
CA LYS A 59 0.17 16.52 -33.95
C LYS A 59 0.13 15.40 -32.92
N ARG A 60 0.50 15.73 -31.71
CA ARG A 60 0.36 14.77 -30.61
C ARG A 60 -1.11 14.43 -30.42
N ILE A 61 -1.45 13.13 -30.39
CA ILE A 61 -2.80 12.69 -30.08
C ILE A 61 -3.16 13.23 -28.68
N ASN A 62 -4.19 14.07 -28.63
CA ASN A 62 -4.63 14.71 -27.39
C ASN A 62 -5.86 13.97 -26.86
N PHE A 63 -5.67 13.25 -25.75
CA PHE A 63 -6.79 12.71 -24.99
C PHE A 63 -7.10 13.66 -23.85
N PRO A 64 -8.34 13.84 -23.45
CA PRO A 64 -8.68 14.68 -22.29
C PRO A 64 -7.96 14.23 -21.01
N ASP A 65 -7.75 12.93 -20.84
CA ASP A 65 -7.04 12.30 -19.73
C ASP A 65 -5.53 12.09 -20.00
N ASP A 66 -4.92 12.88 -20.90
CA ASP A 66 -3.50 12.77 -21.22
C ASP A 66 -2.61 13.43 -20.17
N TRP A 67 -1.32 13.11 -20.25
CA TRP A 67 -0.32 13.62 -19.33
C TRP A 67 -0.04 15.10 -19.55
N ILE A 68 0.02 15.84 -18.44
CA ILE A 68 0.43 17.24 -18.36
C ILE A 68 1.72 17.28 -17.55
N GLU A 69 2.68 18.08 -18.01
CA GLU A 69 3.86 18.46 -17.26
C GLU A 69 3.71 19.90 -16.76
N THR A 70 3.98 20.10 -15.47
CA THR A 70 3.99 21.43 -14.86
C THR A 70 5.12 21.57 -13.85
N SER A 71 5.38 22.80 -13.45
CA SER A 71 6.27 23.10 -12.33
C SER A 71 5.46 23.45 -11.11
N VAL A 72 5.96 23.09 -9.94
CA VAL A 72 5.38 23.46 -8.64
C VAL A 72 6.36 24.33 -7.86
N THR A 73 5.85 25.32 -7.15
CA THR A 73 6.67 26.27 -6.38
C THR A 73 6.38 26.14 -4.91
N ILE A 74 7.42 25.98 -4.10
CA ILE A 74 7.36 26.05 -2.64
C ILE A 74 8.06 27.30 -2.14
N ASN A 75 7.67 27.81 -0.99
CA ASN A 75 8.30 28.95 -0.36
C ASN A 75 9.24 28.49 0.74
N ILE A 76 10.54 28.75 0.62
CA ILE A 76 11.56 28.43 1.63
C ILE A 76 11.64 29.56 2.64
N PRO A 77 11.39 29.32 3.96
CA PRO A 77 11.50 30.36 4.98
C PRO A 77 12.95 30.81 5.16
N THR A 78 13.16 32.13 5.27
CA THR A 78 14.49 32.75 5.33
C THR A 78 15.07 32.89 6.72
N LYS A 79 14.31 32.61 7.79
CA LYS A 79 14.66 32.92 9.19
C LYS A 79 14.89 34.40 9.48
N SER A 80 14.39 35.26 8.64
CA SER A 80 14.43 36.72 8.80
C SER A 80 13.02 37.26 8.81
N LYS A 81 12.79 38.29 9.61
CA LYS A 81 11.55 39.05 9.57
C LYS A 81 11.54 40.05 8.39
N GLU A 82 12.72 40.44 7.96
CA GLU A 82 12.92 41.46 6.94
C GLU A 82 12.98 40.88 5.53
N ASP A 83 13.44 39.62 5.41
CA ASP A 83 13.58 38.95 4.12
C ASP A 83 12.34 38.11 3.82
N PRO A 84 11.69 38.29 2.68
CA PRO A 84 10.55 37.45 2.29
C PRO A 84 10.98 36.01 2.04
N PRO A 85 10.05 35.05 2.17
CA PRO A 85 10.34 33.66 1.82
C PRO A 85 10.87 33.52 0.39
N THR A 86 11.85 32.65 0.18
CA THR A 86 12.46 32.43 -1.12
C THR A 86 11.60 31.43 -1.93
N PRO A 87 11.00 31.85 -3.05
CA PRO A 87 10.29 30.89 -3.92
C PRO A 87 11.28 29.96 -4.60
N TYR A 88 10.98 28.67 -4.54
CA TYR A 88 11.78 27.63 -5.19
C TYR A 88 10.89 26.78 -6.09
N THR A 89 11.15 26.80 -7.38
CA THR A 89 10.36 26.10 -8.39
C THR A 89 10.98 24.74 -8.72
N ILE A 90 10.18 23.70 -8.62
CA ILE A 90 10.52 22.31 -8.93
C ILE A 90 9.80 21.94 -10.23
N PRO A 91 10.54 21.70 -11.33
CA PRO A 91 9.98 21.29 -12.62
C PRO A 91 9.65 19.78 -12.61
N GLY A 92 8.95 19.34 -13.65
CA GLY A 92 8.78 17.92 -13.96
C GLY A 92 7.72 17.23 -13.11
N PHE A 93 6.72 17.94 -12.62
CA PHE A 93 5.53 17.29 -12.07
C PHE A 93 4.64 16.84 -13.24
N HIS A 94 4.69 15.53 -13.50
CA HIS A 94 3.87 14.88 -14.52
C HIS A 94 2.61 14.33 -13.87
N TYR A 95 1.43 14.73 -14.37
CA TYR A 95 0.16 14.27 -13.83
C TYR A 95 -0.93 14.22 -14.90
N ARG A 96 -2.05 13.60 -14.57
CA ARG A 96 -3.27 13.56 -15.39
C ARG A 96 -4.40 14.23 -14.63
N PRO A 97 -5.18 15.13 -15.25
CA PRO A 97 -6.32 15.78 -14.60
C PRO A 97 -7.30 14.74 -14.05
N LEU A 98 -7.61 14.82 -12.76
CA LEU A 98 -8.44 13.82 -12.09
C LEU A 98 -9.86 13.72 -12.68
N VAL A 99 -10.44 14.86 -13.06
CA VAL A 99 -11.78 14.91 -13.68
C VAL A 99 -11.79 14.12 -14.98
N GLU A 100 -10.78 14.33 -15.83
CA GLU A 100 -10.70 13.65 -17.11
C GLU A 100 -10.37 12.15 -16.95
N VAL A 101 -9.58 11.78 -15.94
CA VAL A 101 -9.37 10.37 -15.60
C VAL A 101 -10.70 9.71 -15.21
N ILE A 102 -11.54 10.41 -14.43
CA ILE A 102 -12.88 9.92 -14.03
C ILE A 102 -13.80 9.78 -15.26
N ARG A 103 -13.86 10.79 -16.12
CA ARG A 103 -14.64 10.75 -17.37
C ARG A 103 -14.25 9.54 -18.23
N ALA A 104 -12.94 9.41 -18.46
CA ALA A 104 -12.39 8.32 -19.25
C ALA A 104 -12.67 6.95 -18.64
N ALA A 105 -12.56 6.81 -17.32
CA ALA A 105 -12.82 5.55 -16.63
C ALA A 105 -14.31 5.14 -16.70
N PHE A 106 -15.25 6.10 -16.59
CA PHE A 106 -16.68 5.82 -16.70
C PHE A 106 -17.15 5.54 -18.14
N ALA A 107 -16.41 6.04 -19.13
CA ALA A 107 -16.65 5.76 -20.55
C ALA A 107 -15.97 4.48 -21.06
N ASP A 108 -14.98 3.95 -20.32
CA ASP A 108 -14.23 2.74 -20.65
C ASP A 108 -15.10 1.48 -20.58
N ALA A 109 -14.86 0.51 -21.45
CA ALA A 109 -15.62 -0.75 -21.49
C ALA A 109 -15.64 -1.47 -20.13
N GLN A 110 -14.60 -1.34 -19.32
CA GLN A 110 -14.51 -1.89 -17.97
C GLN A 110 -15.61 -1.32 -17.05
N ALA A 111 -16.08 -0.10 -17.28
CA ALA A 111 -17.12 0.52 -16.46
C ALA A 111 -18.49 -0.17 -16.59
N ARG A 112 -18.67 -1.11 -17.53
CA ARG A 112 -19.84 -2.00 -17.54
C ARG A 112 -19.93 -2.88 -16.30
N ALA A 113 -18.79 -3.11 -15.62
CA ALA A 113 -18.71 -3.84 -14.35
C ALA A 113 -18.79 -2.92 -13.11
N PHE A 114 -19.05 -1.62 -13.28
CA PHE A 114 -19.15 -0.69 -12.17
C PHE A 114 -20.45 -0.88 -11.40
N HIS A 115 -20.35 -0.99 -10.08
CA HIS A 115 -21.48 -0.85 -9.19
C HIS A 115 -21.75 0.64 -8.97
N LEU A 116 -22.88 1.13 -9.47
CA LEU A 116 -23.24 2.55 -9.44
C LEU A 116 -24.19 2.88 -8.27
N SER A 117 -24.94 1.90 -7.78
CA SER A 117 -25.81 2.01 -6.62
C SER A 117 -25.32 1.15 -5.47
N PRO A 118 -25.09 1.72 -4.27
CA PRO A 118 -24.69 0.93 -3.11
C PRO A 118 -25.86 0.12 -2.58
N PHE A 119 -25.54 -0.97 -1.89
CA PHE A 119 -26.53 -1.82 -1.25
C PHE A 119 -25.96 -2.49 0.00
N LYS A 120 -26.84 -2.85 0.93
CA LYS A 120 -26.49 -3.68 2.07
C LYS A 120 -26.56 -5.14 1.68
N ARG A 121 -25.47 -5.87 1.89
CA ARG A 121 -25.45 -7.33 1.74
C ARG A 121 -25.86 -7.95 3.06
N LEU A 122 -26.88 -8.81 3.03
CA LEU A 122 -27.38 -9.54 4.17
C LEU A 122 -27.25 -11.03 3.90
N TRP A 123 -26.79 -11.77 4.88
CA TRP A 123 -26.92 -13.23 4.93
C TRP A 123 -28.12 -13.58 5.79
N LYS A 124 -28.92 -14.52 5.33
CA LYS A 124 -30.06 -15.04 6.07
C LYS A 124 -29.78 -16.49 6.42
N ASP A 125 -29.82 -16.80 7.73
CA ASP A 125 -29.65 -18.16 8.18
C ASP A 125 -30.80 -19.03 7.65
N PRO A 126 -30.50 -20.14 6.94
CA PRO A 126 -31.52 -21.03 6.43
C PRO A 126 -32.30 -21.79 7.51
N LEU A 127 -31.74 -21.91 8.74
CA LEU A 127 -32.32 -22.68 9.82
C LEU A 127 -33.36 -21.86 10.63
N ASP A 128 -32.98 -20.67 11.06
CA ASP A 128 -33.81 -19.85 11.96
C ASP A 128 -34.30 -18.54 11.32
N GLY A 129 -33.82 -18.22 10.10
CA GLY A 129 -34.18 -17.02 9.39
C GLY A 129 -33.50 -15.74 9.89
N HIS A 130 -32.59 -15.85 10.86
CA HIS A 130 -31.78 -14.72 11.34
C HIS A 130 -31.04 -14.03 10.20
N GLN A 131 -31.05 -12.69 10.19
CA GLN A 131 -30.35 -11.89 9.18
C GLN A 131 -29.15 -11.20 9.79
N GLU A 132 -28.01 -11.32 9.09
CA GLU A 132 -26.76 -10.73 9.51
C GLU A 132 -26.16 -9.87 8.39
N ARG A 133 -25.64 -8.68 8.75
CA ARG A 133 -24.93 -7.80 7.83
C ARG A 133 -23.60 -8.41 7.41
N MET A 134 -23.31 -8.37 6.10
CA MET A 134 -22.06 -8.80 5.49
C MET A 134 -21.26 -7.60 5.00
N TYR A 135 -19.93 -7.66 5.15
CA TYR A 135 -18.98 -6.63 4.76
C TYR A 135 -17.92 -7.24 3.85
N ASP A 136 -17.77 -6.73 2.65
CA ASP A 136 -16.76 -7.21 1.68
C ASP A 136 -16.22 -6.09 0.79
N GLU A 137 -17.05 -5.46 -0.01
CA GLU A 137 -16.67 -4.48 -1.02
C GLU A 137 -16.89 -3.05 -0.54
N LEU A 138 -16.16 -2.10 -1.15
CA LEU A 138 -16.33 -0.69 -0.82
C LEU A 138 -17.77 -0.19 -1.15
N TYR A 139 -18.32 -0.60 -2.29
CA TYR A 139 -19.69 -0.19 -2.69
C TYR A 139 -20.81 -0.83 -1.85
N THR A 140 -20.49 -1.78 -0.95
CA THR A 140 -21.43 -2.31 0.04
C THR A 140 -21.17 -1.77 1.44
N SER A 141 -20.17 -0.90 1.61
CA SER A 141 -19.71 -0.38 2.89
C SER A 141 -20.55 0.78 3.43
N ASP A 142 -20.43 1.05 4.72
CA ASP A 142 -21.13 2.16 5.35
C ASP A 142 -20.67 3.51 4.80
N ALA A 143 -19.38 3.65 4.47
CA ALA A 143 -18.85 4.88 3.86
C ALA A 143 -19.51 5.21 2.53
N TRP A 144 -19.78 4.20 1.71
CA TRP A 144 -20.47 4.44 0.43
C TRP A 144 -21.95 4.73 0.61
N LEU A 145 -22.62 4.02 1.53
CA LEU A 145 -24.03 4.30 1.87
C LEU A 145 -24.17 5.74 2.37
N GLU A 146 -23.33 6.17 3.32
CA GLU A 146 -23.30 7.56 3.82
C GLU A 146 -23.09 8.55 2.65
N ALA A 147 -22.10 8.32 1.79
CA ALA A 147 -21.80 9.21 0.67
C ALA A 147 -22.96 9.30 -0.35
N GLN A 148 -23.65 8.20 -0.60
CA GLN A 148 -24.82 8.17 -1.48
C GLN A 148 -26.02 8.89 -0.85
N ASP A 149 -26.28 8.67 0.44
CA ASP A 149 -27.35 9.34 1.16
C ASP A 149 -27.13 10.85 1.19
N ASP A 150 -25.89 11.28 1.47
CA ASP A 150 -25.54 12.71 1.46
C ASP A 150 -25.66 13.30 0.06
N LEU A 151 -25.28 12.55 -0.98
CA LEU A 151 -25.45 12.98 -2.36
C LEU A 151 -26.95 13.15 -2.72
N GLN A 152 -27.81 12.24 -2.28
CA GLN A 152 -29.25 12.33 -2.56
C GLN A 152 -29.95 13.49 -1.83
N LYS A 153 -29.42 13.91 -0.65
CA LYS A 153 -29.91 15.09 0.09
C LYS A 153 -29.53 16.43 -0.58
N LEU A 154 -28.48 16.46 -1.43
CA LEU A 154 -28.11 17.69 -2.12
C LEU A 154 -29.23 18.18 -3.04
N PRO A 155 -29.44 19.51 -3.17
CA PRO A 155 -30.38 20.05 -4.13
C PRO A 155 -30.12 19.51 -5.55
N LYS A 156 -31.18 19.19 -6.27
CA LYS A 156 -31.05 18.82 -7.69
C LYS A 156 -30.59 20.06 -8.49
N VAL A 157 -29.70 19.86 -9.43
CA VAL A 157 -29.33 20.91 -10.37
C VAL A 157 -30.58 21.24 -11.21
N SER A 158 -30.92 22.51 -11.28
CA SER A 158 -32.11 22.97 -12.04
C SER A 158 -32.04 22.45 -13.49
N GLY A 159 -33.16 21.89 -13.97
CA GLY A 159 -33.25 21.34 -15.33
C GLY A 159 -32.52 20.00 -15.55
N CYS A 160 -31.96 19.38 -14.51
CA CYS A 160 -31.21 18.12 -14.65
C CYS A 160 -31.98 16.97 -14.00
N SER A 161 -32.36 15.99 -14.83
CA SER A 161 -33.04 14.74 -14.40
C SER A 161 -32.09 13.53 -14.39
N LEU A 162 -30.79 13.73 -14.66
CA LEU A 162 -29.82 12.64 -14.76
C LEU A 162 -29.66 11.91 -13.42
N GLU A 163 -29.44 10.60 -13.51
CA GLU A 163 -29.06 9.77 -12.37
C GLU A 163 -27.78 10.29 -11.74
N ARG A 164 -27.77 10.42 -10.42
CA ARG A 164 -26.60 10.86 -9.63
C ARG A 164 -25.90 9.64 -9.05
N VAL A 165 -24.65 9.46 -9.42
CA VAL A 165 -23.83 8.32 -8.99
C VAL A 165 -22.51 8.76 -8.39
N VAL A 166 -21.96 7.96 -7.51
CA VAL A 166 -20.67 8.19 -6.87
C VAL A 166 -19.54 7.55 -7.68
N ALA A 167 -18.48 8.30 -7.96
CA ALA A 167 -17.20 7.77 -8.36
C ALA A 167 -16.32 7.59 -7.09
N GLY A 168 -16.15 6.36 -6.64
CA GLY A 168 -15.42 6.06 -5.41
C GLY A 168 -13.93 5.99 -5.63
N LEU A 169 -13.22 7.05 -5.28
CA LEU A 169 -11.78 7.16 -5.49
C LEU A 169 -11.00 6.50 -4.34
N MET A 170 -10.08 5.61 -4.70
CA MET A 170 -9.15 4.92 -3.80
C MET A 170 -7.74 5.24 -4.27
N PHE A 171 -7.02 6.06 -3.53
CA PHE A 171 -5.65 6.43 -3.85
C PHE A 171 -4.63 5.49 -3.23
N PHE A 172 -3.52 5.32 -3.94
CA PHE A 172 -2.31 4.69 -3.44
C PHE A 172 -1.09 5.43 -3.99
N SER A 173 -0.11 5.72 -3.15
CA SER A 173 1.21 6.15 -3.57
C SER A 173 2.29 5.50 -2.71
N ASP A 174 3.43 5.25 -3.32
CA ASP A 174 4.63 4.76 -2.64
C ASP A 174 5.86 5.01 -3.52
N ALA A 175 6.95 5.45 -2.90
CA ALA A 175 8.22 5.66 -3.60
C ALA A 175 8.94 4.34 -3.84
N THR A 176 9.09 3.92 -5.10
CA THR A 176 9.67 2.64 -5.46
C THR A 176 10.99 2.77 -6.24
N HIS A 177 11.90 1.81 -6.00
CA HIS A 177 13.08 1.65 -6.86
C HIS A 177 12.69 1.02 -8.20
N LEU A 178 13.15 1.63 -9.29
CA LEU A 178 12.86 1.19 -10.65
C LEU A 178 13.80 0.10 -11.17
N ALA A 179 14.96 -0.05 -10.55
CA ALA A 179 15.95 -1.06 -10.88
C ALA A 179 16.50 -1.73 -9.62
N ASN A 180 17.03 -2.95 -9.78
CA ASN A 180 17.66 -3.69 -8.68
C ASN A 180 18.98 -3.08 -8.22
N PHE A 181 19.66 -2.34 -9.11
CA PHE A 181 20.92 -1.64 -8.85
C PHE A 181 20.79 -0.16 -9.21
N GLY A 182 21.42 0.70 -8.43
CA GLY A 182 21.38 2.14 -8.61
C GLY A 182 20.36 2.86 -7.74
N THR A 183 20.24 4.18 -7.95
CA THR A 183 19.43 5.09 -7.13
C THR A 183 18.14 5.54 -7.80
N ALA A 184 17.85 5.02 -9.01
CA ALA A 184 16.67 5.42 -9.76
C ALA A 184 15.38 5.07 -9.02
N LYS A 185 14.59 6.09 -8.74
CA LYS A 185 13.31 5.99 -8.02
C LYS A 185 12.23 6.73 -8.79
N ALA A 186 11.00 6.28 -8.63
CA ALA A 186 9.81 7.05 -8.96
C ALA A 186 8.85 7.04 -7.76
N TRP A 187 8.04 8.07 -7.66
CA TRP A 187 6.98 8.14 -6.66
C TRP A 187 5.63 8.26 -7.38
N PRO A 188 5.12 7.14 -7.90
CA PRO A 188 3.85 7.13 -8.63
C PRO A 188 2.66 7.31 -7.70
N LEU A 189 1.66 8.01 -8.21
CA LEU A 189 0.33 8.12 -7.62
C LEU A 189 -0.66 7.37 -8.49
N TYR A 190 -1.40 6.45 -7.89
CA TYR A 190 -2.42 5.65 -8.57
C TYR A 190 -3.80 5.96 -7.99
N VAL A 191 -4.82 5.83 -8.85
CA VAL A 191 -6.21 5.81 -8.43
C VAL A 191 -6.88 4.53 -8.93
N TYR A 192 -7.69 3.94 -8.06
CA TYR A 192 -8.60 2.85 -8.36
C TYR A 192 -10.04 3.33 -8.11
N PHE A 193 -10.99 2.74 -8.82
CA PHE A 193 -12.40 3.01 -8.60
C PHE A 193 -13.01 1.92 -7.72
N GLY A 194 -13.49 2.31 -6.53
CA GLY A 194 -14.19 1.43 -5.61
C GLY A 194 -15.52 0.90 -6.15
N ASN A 195 -15.96 1.43 -7.30
CA ASN A 195 -17.08 0.92 -8.09
C ASN A 195 -16.84 -0.50 -8.65
N LEU A 196 -15.57 -0.89 -8.84
CA LEU A 196 -15.18 -2.23 -9.26
C LEU A 196 -15.05 -3.19 -8.07
N THR A 197 -15.26 -4.46 -8.33
CA THR A 197 -14.96 -5.50 -7.34
C THR A 197 -13.46 -5.55 -7.04
N LYS A 198 -13.10 -5.89 -5.81
CA LYS A 198 -11.71 -6.08 -5.39
C LYS A 198 -10.96 -7.12 -6.22
N TYR A 199 -11.67 -8.10 -6.76
CA TYR A 199 -11.11 -9.13 -7.65
C TYR A 199 -10.59 -8.54 -8.96
N LEU A 200 -11.35 -7.63 -9.58
CA LEU A 200 -10.92 -6.88 -10.76
C LEU A 200 -9.82 -5.88 -10.42
N ARG A 201 -9.96 -5.14 -9.30
CA ARG A 201 -8.94 -4.19 -8.87
C ARG A 201 -7.59 -4.84 -8.57
N SER A 202 -7.56 -6.06 -8.04
CA SER A 202 -6.33 -6.79 -7.73
C SER A 202 -5.70 -7.49 -8.93
N SER A 203 -6.39 -7.56 -10.09
CA SER A 203 -5.84 -8.16 -11.31
C SER A 203 -4.96 -7.15 -12.05
N PRO A 204 -3.64 -7.39 -12.20
CA PRO A 204 -2.72 -6.43 -12.84
C PRO A 204 -3.02 -6.15 -14.32
N THR A 205 -3.72 -7.07 -14.99
CA THR A 205 -4.05 -6.99 -16.42
C THR A 205 -5.44 -6.42 -16.69
N SER A 206 -6.26 -6.21 -15.66
CA SER A 206 -7.64 -5.73 -15.81
C SER A 206 -7.76 -4.30 -16.34
N GLY A 207 -6.70 -3.49 -16.23
CA GLY A 207 -6.76 -2.06 -16.56
C GLY A 207 -7.40 -1.19 -15.48
N SER A 208 -7.76 -1.76 -14.32
CA SER A 208 -8.41 -1.04 -13.19
C SER A 208 -7.49 -0.06 -12.45
N CYS A 209 -6.17 -0.16 -12.66
CA CYS A 209 -5.18 0.72 -12.07
C CYS A 209 -4.93 1.92 -12.98
N HIS A 210 -5.25 3.10 -12.54
CA HIS A 210 -4.98 4.35 -13.26
C HIS A 210 -3.79 5.06 -12.61
N LEU A 211 -2.67 5.11 -13.32
CA LEU A 211 -1.53 5.94 -12.92
C LEU A 211 -1.87 7.39 -13.22
N VAL A 212 -1.92 8.26 -12.21
CA VAL A 212 -2.38 9.63 -12.34
C VAL A 212 -1.29 10.68 -12.09
N GLY A 213 -0.14 10.29 -11.55
CA GLY A 213 0.95 11.24 -11.36
C GLY A 213 2.27 10.60 -10.96
N PHE A 214 3.33 11.37 -11.11
CA PHE A 214 4.65 11.09 -10.54
C PHE A 214 5.02 12.24 -9.60
N LEU A 215 4.89 12.02 -8.30
CA LEU A 215 5.22 13.03 -7.30
C LEU A 215 6.74 13.32 -7.38
N PRO A 216 7.14 14.58 -7.57
CA PRO A 216 8.54 14.93 -7.67
C PRO A 216 9.24 14.85 -6.31
N SER A 217 10.52 14.54 -6.33
CA SER A 217 11.40 14.68 -5.17
C SER A 217 12.07 16.03 -5.16
N LEU A 218 12.45 16.53 -3.98
CA LEU A 218 13.25 17.75 -3.90
C LEU A 218 14.59 17.55 -4.62
N PRO A 219 14.95 18.41 -5.58
CA PRO A 219 16.27 18.37 -6.23
C PRO A 219 17.40 18.59 -5.22
N ASP A 220 18.55 17.95 -5.45
CA ASP A 220 19.70 18.10 -4.54
C ASP A 220 20.17 19.55 -4.40
N ARG A 221 20.03 20.36 -5.45
CA ARG A 221 20.35 21.81 -5.42
C ARG A 221 19.62 22.61 -4.34
N ILE A 222 18.48 22.13 -3.82
CA ILE A 222 17.79 22.81 -2.72
C ILE A 222 18.67 22.85 -1.45
N LYS A 223 19.56 21.87 -1.29
CA LYS A 223 20.50 21.82 -0.17
C LYS A 223 21.47 23.02 -0.20
N ASP A 224 21.89 23.43 -1.41
CA ASP A 224 22.77 24.59 -1.60
C ASP A 224 22.01 25.88 -1.23
N VAL A 225 20.77 26.01 -1.66
CA VAL A 225 19.88 27.14 -1.30
C VAL A 225 19.69 27.21 0.22
N ILE A 226 19.36 26.08 0.86
CA ILE A 226 19.18 26.00 2.31
C ILE A 226 20.47 26.31 3.06
N SER A 227 21.61 25.80 2.59
CA SER A 227 22.92 26.05 3.24
C SER A 227 23.38 27.50 3.13
N GLY A 228 22.95 28.21 2.09
CA GLY A 228 23.20 29.63 1.90
C GLY A 228 22.39 30.56 2.79
N LEU A 229 21.39 30.03 3.52
CA LEU A 229 20.57 30.86 4.42
C LEU A 229 21.37 31.30 5.66
N PRO A 230 21.24 32.56 6.09
CA PRO A 230 21.98 33.06 7.23
C PRO A 230 21.60 32.36 8.54
N ARG A 231 22.58 32.12 9.41
CA ARG A 231 22.40 31.61 10.78
C ARG A 231 21.69 30.24 10.88
N ILE A 232 21.84 29.36 9.86
CA ILE A 232 21.25 28.03 9.90
C ILE A 232 22.25 27.01 10.47
N SER A 233 21.83 26.21 11.46
CA SER A 233 22.59 25.08 12.01
C SER A 233 22.40 23.81 11.15
N LYS A 234 23.27 22.81 11.28
CA LYS A 234 23.11 21.51 10.60
C LYS A 234 21.75 20.84 10.89
N THR A 235 21.31 20.92 12.15
CA THR A 235 19.97 20.40 12.54
C THR A 235 18.85 21.24 11.92
N GLY A 236 18.98 22.55 11.91
CA GLY A 236 18.03 23.46 11.27
C GLY A 236 17.93 23.23 9.74
N MET A 237 19.05 22.92 9.07
CA MET A 237 19.03 22.53 7.65
C MET A 237 18.21 21.25 7.41
N ALA A 238 18.38 20.23 8.25
CA ALA A 238 17.63 18.98 8.14
C ALA A 238 16.13 19.17 8.38
N SER A 239 15.79 19.98 9.41
CA SER A 239 14.38 20.30 9.71
C SER A 239 13.74 21.12 8.58
N LEU A 240 14.45 22.09 8.02
CA LEU A 240 13.96 22.88 6.90
C LEU A 240 13.82 22.06 5.61
N HIS A 241 14.77 21.20 5.30
CA HIS A 241 14.67 20.27 4.18
C HIS A 241 13.43 19.35 4.31
N THR A 242 13.19 18.84 5.53
CA THR A 242 12.01 18.02 5.82
C THR A 242 10.71 18.83 5.65
N HIS A 243 10.70 20.10 6.08
CA HIS A 243 9.59 21.02 5.88
C HIS A 243 9.32 21.23 4.38
N CYS A 244 10.35 21.56 3.59
CA CYS A 244 10.22 21.75 2.15
C CYS A 244 9.70 20.49 1.43
N ARG A 245 10.12 19.30 1.86
CA ARG A 245 9.60 18.03 1.31
C ARG A 245 8.10 17.86 1.58
N ARG A 246 7.64 18.26 2.77
CA ARG A 246 6.21 18.21 3.12
C ARG A 246 5.40 19.25 2.34
N GLU A 247 5.93 20.46 2.20
CA GLU A 247 5.32 21.51 1.36
C GLU A 247 5.16 21.00 -0.08
N LEU A 248 6.23 20.45 -0.68
CA LEU A 248 6.20 19.92 -2.04
C LEU A 248 5.08 18.90 -2.26
N PHE A 249 4.94 17.94 -1.34
CA PHE A 249 3.88 16.95 -1.43
C PHE A 249 2.49 17.58 -1.46
N HIS A 250 2.22 18.52 -0.57
CA HIS A 250 0.92 19.17 -0.49
C HIS A 250 0.67 20.15 -1.63
N VAL A 251 1.69 20.82 -2.16
CA VAL A 251 1.56 21.65 -3.37
C VAL A 251 1.24 20.82 -4.60
N CYS A 252 1.81 19.60 -4.72
CA CYS A 252 1.41 18.66 -5.79
C CYS A 252 -0.07 18.26 -5.67
N TRP A 253 -0.55 18.02 -4.45
CA TRP A 253 -1.98 17.76 -4.22
C TRP A 253 -2.85 18.99 -4.47
N GLU A 254 -2.32 20.20 -4.25
CA GLU A 254 -3.00 21.44 -4.61
C GLU A 254 -3.29 21.53 -6.11
N VAL A 255 -2.33 21.11 -6.94
CA VAL A 255 -2.49 21.04 -8.40
C VAL A 255 -3.50 19.97 -8.81
N LEU A 256 -3.46 18.80 -8.17
CA LEU A 256 -4.39 17.70 -8.46
C LEU A 256 -5.84 18.00 -8.04
N LEU A 257 -6.00 18.69 -6.91
CA LEU A 257 -7.30 19.16 -6.40
C LEU A 257 -7.62 20.54 -6.97
N ASP A 258 -7.62 20.67 -8.29
CA ASP A 258 -7.85 21.91 -9.02
C ASP A 258 -9.30 22.40 -8.94
N THR A 259 -9.56 23.52 -9.56
CA THR A 259 -10.90 24.14 -9.54
C THR A 259 -11.94 23.28 -10.22
N GLU A 260 -11.58 22.52 -11.28
CA GLU A 260 -12.48 21.62 -11.97
C GLU A 260 -12.84 20.41 -11.11
N PHE A 261 -11.85 19.82 -10.41
CA PHE A 261 -12.11 18.74 -9.46
C PHE A 261 -13.01 19.19 -8.29
N LEU A 262 -12.77 20.39 -7.74
CA LEU A 262 -13.60 20.96 -6.70
C LEU A 262 -15.05 21.22 -7.17
N TYR A 263 -15.19 21.70 -8.40
CA TYR A 263 -16.51 21.86 -9.03
C TYR A 263 -17.20 20.49 -9.21
N ALA A 264 -16.47 19.50 -9.73
CA ALA A 264 -16.96 18.14 -9.89
C ALA A 264 -17.37 17.49 -8.56
N TYR A 265 -16.58 17.72 -7.50
CA TYR A 265 -16.87 17.21 -6.16
C TYR A 265 -18.18 17.76 -5.60
N ARG A 266 -18.47 19.04 -5.87
CA ARG A 266 -19.69 19.75 -5.41
C ARG A 266 -20.90 19.51 -6.31
N HIS A 267 -20.72 19.59 -7.63
CA HIS A 267 -21.82 19.67 -8.60
C HIS A 267 -21.94 18.45 -9.49
N GLY A 268 -20.96 17.54 -9.44
CA GLY A 268 -20.88 16.38 -10.32
C GLY A 268 -20.48 16.73 -11.76
N ILE A 269 -19.99 15.74 -12.46
CA ILE A 269 -19.65 15.79 -13.90
C ILE A 269 -20.70 15.03 -14.69
N VAL A 270 -21.19 15.64 -15.76
CA VAL A 270 -22.06 14.94 -16.72
C VAL A 270 -21.16 14.18 -17.68
N THR A 271 -21.34 12.86 -17.76
CA THR A 271 -20.58 12.00 -18.67
C THR A 271 -21.42 10.88 -19.23
N LYS A 272 -21.11 10.44 -20.45
CA LYS A 272 -21.68 9.23 -21.05
C LYS A 272 -20.94 8.03 -20.51
N CYS A 273 -21.64 7.14 -19.81
CA CYS A 273 -21.06 5.92 -19.27
C CYS A 273 -20.93 4.81 -20.34
N ALA A 274 -20.19 3.76 -20.03
CA ALA A 274 -19.91 2.64 -20.95
C ALA A 274 -21.18 1.88 -21.41
N ASP A 275 -22.29 1.98 -20.66
CA ASP A 275 -23.61 1.46 -21.01
C ASP A 275 -24.41 2.39 -21.96
N GLY A 276 -23.83 3.51 -22.37
CA GLY A 276 -24.44 4.50 -23.23
C GLY A 276 -25.32 5.53 -22.51
N ILE A 277 -25.54 5.39 -21.18
CA ILE A 277 -26.41 6.27 -20.40
C ILE A 277 -25.64 7.49 -19.91
N MET A 278 -26.28 8.66 -20.04
CA MET A 278 -25.75 9.90 -19.45
C MET A 278 -26.04 9.95 -17.97
N ARG A 279 -24.99 10.15 -17.15
CA ARG A 279 -25.11 10.29 -15.70
C ARG A 279 -24.39 11.51 -15.18
N ARG A 280 -24.77 11.95 -14.00
CA ARG A 280 -24.06 12.96 -13.23
C ARG A 280 -23.23 12.26 -12.14
N VAL A 281 -21.91 12.20 -12.37
CA VAL A 281 -20.95 11.45 -11.56
C VAL A 281 -20.29 12.39 -10.55
N TYR A 282 -20.31 12.01 -9.29
CA TYR A 282 -19.74 12.80 -8.18
C TYR A 282 -18.50 12.08 -7.61
N PRO A 283 -17.28 12.63 -7.77
CA PRO A 283 -16.12 12.05 -7.12
C PRO A 283 -16.23 12.12 -5.60
N ARG A 284 -15.83 11.03 -4.93
CA ARG A 284 -15.67 10.95 -3.48
C ARG A 284 -14.41 10.19 -3.17
N ILE A 285 -13.55 10.78 -2.33
CA ILE A 285 -12.31 10.11 -1.87
C ILE A 285 -12.68 9.25 -0.67
N PHE A 286 -12.54 7.93 -0.78
CA PHE A 286 -12.83 6.98 0.29
C PHE A 286 -11.57 6.58 1.04
N THR A 287 -10.55 6.10 0.33
CA THR A 287 -9.34 5.57 0.95
C THR A 287 -8.08 6.14 0.32
N TYR A 288 -7.06 6.31 1.14
CA TYR A 288 -5.70 6.53 0.72
C TYR A 288 -4.81 5.50 1.41
N SER A 289 -4.40 4.49 0.65
CA SER A 289 -3.55 3.42 1.14
C SER A 289 -2.09 3.85 1.03
N ALA A 290 -1.35 3.76 2.12
CA ALA A 290 0.05 4.14 2.19
C ALA A 290 0.73 3.46 3.39
N ASP A 291 2.05 3.43 3.40
CA ASP A 291 2.82 3.05 4.59
C ASP A 291 2.75 4.14 5.68
N TYR A 292 3.28 3.87 6.87
CA TYR A 292 3.18 4.83 7.98
C TYR A 292 3.91 6.17 7.72
N PRO A 293 5.13 6.23 7.20
CA PRO A 293 5.79 7.48 6.87
C PRO A 293 4.98 8.36 5.90
N GLU A 294 4.35 7.77 4.91
CA GLU A 294 3.52 8.48 3.96
C GLU A 294 2.16 8.87 4.56
N LYS A 295 1.54 8.01 5.38
CA LYS A 295 0.36 8.39 6.18
C LYS A 295 0.63 9.61 7.08
N ALA A 296 1.80 9.68 7.72
CA ALA A 296 2.20 10.84 8.52
C ALA A 296 2.38 12.11 7.66
N LEU A 297 2.89 11.95 6.44
CA LEU A 297 3.03 13.03 5.47
C LEU A 297 1.65 13.55 5.03
N ILE A 298 0.74 12.66 4.62
CA ILE A 298 -0.63 13.00 4.21
C ILE A 298 -1.40 13.65 5.36
N ALA A 299 -1.25 13.13 6.58
CA ALA A 299 -1.92 13.66 7.78
C ALA A 299 -1.31 14.97 8.30
N THR A 300 -0.21 15.44 7.73
CA THR A 300 0.54 16.63 8.22
C THR A 300 0.90 16.54 9.70
N ILE A 301 1.43 15.39 10.11
CA ILE A 301 1.89 15.14 11.48
C ILE A 301 3.39 14.81 11.54
N LYS A 302 3.98 14.95 12.71
CA LYS A 302 5.36 14.51 12.96
C LYS A 302 5.43 12.99 12.94
N ASP A 303 6.34 12.46 12.12
CA ASP A 303 6.70 11.05 12.19
C ASP A 303 7.22 10.72 13.60
N MET A 304 6.66 9.66 14.20
CA MET A 304 7.01 9.20 15.56
C MET A 304 6.91 10.28 16.65
N GLY A 305 6.08 11.32 16.46
CA GLY A 305 5.82 12.37 17.45
C GLY A 305 5.16 11.85 18.73
N SER A 306 4.71 12.79 19.60
CA SER A 306 4.00 12.46 20.85
C SER A 306 2.65 11.77 20.59
N CYS A 307 1.91 12.21 19.57
CA CYS A 307 0.66 11.62 19.09
C CYS A 307 0.83 11.14 17.65
N PRO A 308 1.48 9.95 17.42
CA PRO A 308 1.89 9.54 16.07
C PRO A 308 0.78 8.90 15.24
N CYS A 309 -0.39 8.61 15.81
CA CYS A 309 -1.48 8.01 15.04
C CYS A 309 -2.06 9.02 14.03
N PRO A 310 -2.18 8.67 12.73
CA PRO A 310 -2.79 9.57 11.74
C PRO A 310 -4.31 9.69 11.87
N ARG A 311 -4.97 8.84 12.68
CA ARG A 311 -6.43 8.81 12.84
C ARG A 311 -6.93 9.39 14.16
N CYS A 312 -6.14 9.30 15.23
CA CYS A 312 -6.54 9.79 16.55
C CYS A 312 -5.42 10.53 17.26
N LEU A 313 -5.78 11.24 18.36
CA LEU A 313 -4.87 12.04 19.18
C LEU A 313 -4.31 11.29 20.40
N MET A 314 -4.31 9.94 20.39
CA MET A 314 -3.78 9.17 21.51
C MET A 314 -2.27 9.37 21.64
N PRO A 315 -1.78 9.77 22.84
CA PRO A 315 -0.35 9.89 23.09
C PRO A 315 0.35 8.52 23.03
N LYS A 316 1.54 8.47 22.42
CA LYS A 316 2.35 7.26 22.24
C LYS A 316 2.62 6.50 23.55
N GLY A 317 2.78 7.21 24.68
CA GLY A 317 2.99 6.59 25.99
C GLY A 317 1.86 5.65 26.42
N PHE A 318 0.64 5.82 25.90
CA PHE A 318 -0.52 4.99 26.24
C PHE A 318 -0.75 3.84 25.26
N PHE A 319 0.04 3.69 24.20
CA PHE A 319 -0.14 2.60 23.22
C PHE A 319 0.04 1.20 23.85
N SER A 320 0.86 1.10 24.88
CA SER A 320 0.99 -0.16 25.65
C SER A 320 -0.28 -0.60 26.36
N ASN A 321 -1.29 0.27 26.48
CA ASN A 321 -2.60 -0.05 27.05
C ASN A 321 -3.55 -0.65 25.98
N LEU A 322 -3.00 -1.11 24.85
CA LEU A 322 -3.79 -1.64 23.73
C LEU A 322 -4.83 -2.65 24.18
N GLY A 323 -6.04 -2.54 23.63
CA GLY A 323 -7.17 -3.42 23.89
C GLY A 323 -7.89 -3.23 25.23
N LEU A 324 -7.44 -2.28 26.09
CA LEU A 324 -8.20 -1.88 27.28
C LEU A 324 -9.38 -0.99 26.88
N ALA A 325 -10.43 -0.98 27.69
CA ALA A 325 -11.63 -0.15 27.42
C ALA A 325 -11.29 1.33 27.18
N LYS A 326 -10.36 1.90 27.97
CA LYS A 326 -9.90 3.28 27.79
C LYS A 326 -9.19 3.50 26.44
N ASP A 327 -8.38 2.55 25.97
CA ASP A 327 -7.76 2.59 24.65
C ASP A 327 -8.82 2.55 23.55
N MET A 328 -9.75 1.60 23.63
CA MET A 328 -10.77 1.43 22.60
C MET A 328 -11.73 2.62 22.54
N ASN A 329 -12.15 3.17 23.68
CA ASN A 329 -12.99 4.38 23.72
C ASN A 329 -12.26 5.60 23.16
N SER A 330 -10.98 5.78 23.49
CA SER A 330 -10.18 6.94 23.03
C SER A 330 -10.04 6.98 21.51
N ARG A 331 -10.03 5.82 20.84
CA ARG A 331 -9.99 5.73 19.36
C ARG A 331 -11.24 6.33 18.71
N LEU A 332 -12.37 6.30 19.39
CA LEU A 332 -13.65 6.81 18.91
C LEU A 332 -13.89 8.26 19.31
N THR A 333 -13.41 8.67 20.48
CA THR A 333 -13.68 10.01 21.04
C THR A 333 -12.62 11.05 20.70
N ASN A 334 -11.35 10.62 20.53
CA ASN A 334 -10.23 11.51 20.26
C ASN A 334 -9.79 11.44 18.79
N LEU A 335 -10.73 11.47 17.87
CA LEU A 335 -10.44 11.49 16.44
C LEU A 335 -9.71 12.78 16.05
N ARG A 336 -8.81 12.69 15.06
CA ARG A 336 -8.16 13.88 14.51
C ARG A 336 -9.16 14.73 13.75
N VAL A 337 -9.10 16.02 14.04
CA VAL A 337 -9.72 17.08 13.26
C VAL A 337 -8.62 18.09 12.89
N TYR A 338 -8.58 18.50 11.63
CA TYR A 338 -7.55 19.41 11.18
C TYR A 338 -7.68 20.78 11.84
N VAL A 339 -6.56 21.32 12.30
CA VAL A 339 -6.50 22.54 13.11
C VAL A 339 -5.97 23.73 12.29
N THR A 340 -6.69 24.10 11.22
CA THR A 340 -6.30 25.18 10.27
C THR A 340 -5.79 26.42 10.98
N THR A 341 -6.51 26.93 11.98
CA THR A 341 -6.14 28.17 12.71
C THR A 341 -4.79 28.04 13.43
N LYS A 342 -4.52 26.90 14.09
CA LYS A 342 -3.23 26.64 14.75
C LYS A 342 -2.10 26.53 13.71
N VAL A 343 -2.35 25.87 12.58
CA VAL A 343 -1.35 25.72 11.51
C VAL A 343 -1.05 27.07 10.86
N VAL A 344 -2.05 27.87 10.53
CA VAL A 344 -1.86 29.22 9.98
C VAL A 344 -1.04 30.08 10.93
N LYS A 345 -1.37 30.10 12.23
CA LYS A 345 -0.61 30.82 13.25
C LYS A 345 0.84 30.36 13.35
N ALA A 346 1.09 29.07 13.32
CA ALA A 346 2.45 28.52 13.32
C ALA A 346 3.23 28.90 12.05
N ARG A 347 2.58 28.93 10.89
CA ARG A 347 3.16 29.41 9.63
C ARG A 347 3.46 30.89 9.68
N GLU A 348 2.63 31.71 10.30
CA GLU A 348 2.90 33.12 10.52
C GLU A 348 4.18 33.35 11.35
N PHE A 349 4.40 32.55 12.42
CA PHE A 349 5.66 32.61 13.16
C PHE A 349 6.88 32.29 12.27
N ILE A 350 6.75 31.36 11.35
CA ILE A 350 7.84 30.92 10.45
C ILE A 350 8.07 31.97 9.35
N TYR A 351 7.03 32.32 8.61
CA TYR A 351 7.15 33.08 7.37
C TYR A 351 7.11 34.59 7.54
N ALA A 352 6.42 35.09 8.58
CA ALA A 352 6.35 36.51 8.85
C ALA A 352 7.31 36.97 9.96
N PHE A 353 7.57 36.11 10.94
CA PHE A 353 8.42 36.49 12.09
C PHE A 353 9.80 35.80 12.08
N GLY A 354 10.13 35.04 11.05
CA GLY A 354 11.46 34.42 10.87
C GLY A 354 11.83 33.34 11.91
N ASN A 355 10.84 32.74 12.59
CA ASN A 355 11.13 31.63 13.51
C ASN A 355 11.52 30.36 12.75
N THR A 356 12.23 29.47 13.43
CA THR A 356 12.57 28.17 12.86
C THR A 356 11.32 27.27 12.77
N VAL A 357 11.30 26.38 11.79
CA VAL A 357 10.17 25.47 11.53
C VAL A 357 9.90 24.49 12.69
N ASP A 358 10.89 24.29 13.56
CA ASP A 358 10.86 23.47 14.78
C ASP A 358 11.10 24.31 16.05
N GLY A 359 10.94 25.63 15.97
CA GLY A 359 11.15 26.56 17.08
C GLY A 359 10.09 26.43 18.17
N ALA A 360 10.42 26.91 19.39
CA ALA A 360 9.56 26.78 20.57
C ALA A 360 8.12 27.29 20.30
N LYS A 361 7.95 28.49 19.70
CA LYS A 361 6.62 29.05 19.41
C LYS A 361 5.79 28.16 18.46
N VAL A 362 6.45 27.51 17.49
CA VAL A 362 5.80 26.57 16.57
C VAL A 362 5.42 25.30 17.33
N GLU A 363 6.33 24.80 18.18
CA GLU A 363 6.09 23.60 18.99
C GLU A 363 4.98 23.81 20.02
N ASP A 364 4.98 24.95 20.73
CA ASP A 364 3.92 25.29 21.68
C ASP A 364 2.54 25.37 21.02
N THR A 365 2.49 25.75 19.74
CA THR A 365 1.24 25.84 18.98
C THR A 365 0.75 24.51 18.45
N LEU A 366 1.66 23.65 17.98
CA LEU A 366 1.35 22.44 17.19
C LEU A 366 1.70 21.12 17.88
N GLY A 367 2.56 21.14 18.91
CA GLY A 367 3.17 19.97 19.51
C GLY A 367 2.19 19.05 20.20
N GLU A 368 1.13 19.56 20.82
CA GLU A 368 0.11 18.79 21.53
C GLU A 368 -0.48 17.65 20.67
N GLY A 369 -0.82 17.93 19.42
CA GLY A 369 -1.35 16.94 18.45
C GLY A 369 -0.27 16.38 17.52
N SER A 370 1.02 16.71 17.74
CA SER A 370 2.11 16.36 16.83
C SER A 370 1.93 16.90 15.41
N TRP A 371 1.25 18.02 15.24
CA TRP A 371 1.05 18.66 13.95
C TRP A 371 2.35 19.27 13.42
N VAL A 372 2.42 19.43 12.09
CA VAL A 372 3.50 20.16 11.43
C VAL A 372 2.94 21.42 10.76
N PRO A 373 3.75 22.49 10.57
CA PRO A 373 3.30 23.77 10.02
C PRO A 373 3.10 23.71 8.48
N ILE A 374 2.31 22.73 8.02
CA ILE A 374 2.00 22.47 6.61
C ILE A 374 0.50 22.56 6.40
N LEU A 375 0.05 23.27 5.37
CA LEU A 375 -1.35 23.30 4.98
C LEU A 375 -1.76 21.95 4.37
N ASN A 376 -2.70 21.27 5.01
CA ASN A 376 -3.23 20.01 4.51
C ASN A 376 -4.21 20.28 3.38
N GLN A 377 -3.81 20.06 2.13
CA GLN A 377 -4.63 20.41 0.97
C GLN A 377 -5.94 19.66 0.89
N PHE A 378 -6.02 18.45 1.42
CA PHE A 378 -7.28 17.72 1.51
C PHE A 378 -8.27 18.40 2.47
N ALA A 379 -7.79 18.82 3.64
CA ALA A 379 -8.61 19.53 4.61
C ALA A 379 -8.99 20.94 4.14
N GLU A 380 -8.04 21.69 3.57
CA GLU A 380 -8.27 23.06 3.10
C GLU A 380 -9.27 23.10 1.94
N LYS A 381 -9.10 22.24 0.95
CA LYS A 381 -9.93 22.26 -0.26
C LYS A 381 -11.24 21.46 -0.14
N LEU A 382 -11.21 20.33 0.55
CA LEU A 382 -12.35 19.41 0.59
C LEU A 382 -13.02 19.30 1.97
N GLY A 383 -12.39 19.83 3.04
CA GLY A 383 -12.93 19.77 4.39
C GLY A 383 -14.32 20.41 4.50
N ARG A 384 -14.52 21.58 3.89
CA ARG A 384 -15.82 22.26 3.82
C ARG A 384 -16.87 21.53 2.96
N LEU A 385 -16.41 20.58 2.16
CA LEU A 385 -17.27 19.72 1.32
C LEU A 385 -17.52 18.34 1.95
N GLY A 386 -17.17 18.18 3.24
CA GLY A 386 -17.46 16.99 4.04
C GLY A 386 -16.34 15.95 4.11
N LEU A 387 -15.18 16.15 3.45
CA LEU A 387 -14.07 15.21 3.56
C LEU A 387 -13.35 15.35 4.90
N ASN A 388 -13.24 14.28 5.68
CA ASN A 388 -12.28 14.15 6.76
C ASN A 388 -11.05 13.39 6.26
N PRO A 389 -9.88 14.07 6.05
CA PRO A 389 -8.70 13.43 5.46
C PRO A 389 -8.07 12.37 6.34
N PHE A 390 -8.38 12.34 7.63
CA PHE A 390 -7.84 11.32 8.55
C PHE A 390 -8.62 10.01 8.49
N ARG A 391 -9.91 10.05 8.13
CA ARG A 391 -10.73 8.83 7.92
C ARG A 391 -10.27 8.02 6.71
N MET A 392 -9.80 8.69 5.64
CA MET A 392 -9.33 8.01 4.43
C MET A 392 -8.02 7.22 4.62
N LEU A 393 -7.28 7.48 5.72
CA LEU A 393 -6.01 6.81 6.03
C LEU A 393 -6.28 5.45 6.69
N VAL A 394 -6.59 4.46 5.86
CA VAL A 394 -6.99 3.11 6.27
C VAL A 394 -5.87 2.32 6.93
N VAL A 395 -6.23 1.25 7.64
CA VAL A 395 -5.26 0.28 8.17
C VAL A 395 -4.55 -0.46 7.04
N ASP A 396 -3.33 -0.91 7.29
CA ASP A 396 -2.54 -1.65 6.29
C ASP A 396 -1.98 -2.93 6.89
N LEU A 397 -2.56 -4.06 6.51
CA LEU A 397 -2.19 -5.36 7.06
C LEU A 397 -0.73 -5.71 6.77
N MET A 398 -0.24 -5.36 5.58
CA MET A 398 1.11 -5.67 5.16
C MET A 398 2.17 -4.91 5.99
N HIS A 399 2.09 -3.58 6.06
CA HIS A 399 3.13 -2.78 6.73
C HIS A 399 2.91 -2.65 8.24
N GLU A 400 1.66 -2.67 8.71
CA GLU A 400 1.35 -2.50 10.13
C GLU A 400 1.38 -3.84 10.88
N CYS A 401 0.91 -4.93 10.26
CA CYS A 401 0.92 -6.26 10.89
C CYS A 401 2.12 -7.11 10.46
N GLU A 402 2.21 -7.55 9.20
CA GLU A 402 3.19 -8.54 8.74
C GLU A 402 4.63 -8.01 8.86
N LEU A 403 4.94 -6.85 8.24
CA LEU A 403 6.22 -6.14 8.36
C LEU A 403 6.32 -5.27 9.62
N GLY A 404 5.29 -5.25 10.42
CA GLY A 404 5.16 -4.42 11.61
C GLY A 404 5.19 -5.19 12.90
N THR A 405 4.00 -5.43 13.46
CA THR A 405 3.83 -6.03 14.78
C THR A 405 4.32 -7.47 14.84
N TRP A 406 4.04 -8.26 13.79
CA TRP A 406 4.53 -9.64 13.70
C TRP A 406 6.06 -9.70 13.60
N LYS A 407 6.63 -8.96 12.67
CA LYS A 407 8.10 -8.89 12.55
C LYS A 407 8.76 -8.43 13.85
N ALA A 408 8.17 -7.47 14.56
CA ALA A 408 8.68 -7.00 15.85
C ALA A 408 8.61 -8.09 16.92
N LEU A 409 7.50 -8.82 16.98
CA LEU A 409 7.32 -9.96 17.90
C LEU A 409 8.31 -11.08 17.56
N PHE A 410 8.36 -11.53 16.31
CA PHE A 410 9.27 -12.57 15.85
C PHE A 410 10.75 -12.22 16.13
N THR A 411 11.16 -10.99 15.84
CA THR A 411 12.50 -10.51 16.17
C THR A 411 12.78 -10.58 17.68
N HIS A 412 11.80 -10.27 18.51
CA HIS A 412 12.00 -10.33 19.96
C HIS A 412 12.02 -11.76 20.48
N LEU A 413 11.22 -12.66 19.92
CA LEU A 413 11.28 -14.10 20.24
C LEU A 413 12.68 -14.66 19.93
N LEU A 414 13.30 -14.28 18.81
CA LEU A 414 14.69 -14.64 18.53
C LEU A 414 15.66 -14.08 19.58
N ARG A 415 15.48 -12.83 20.03
CA ARG A 415 16.32 -12.25 21.10
C ARG A 415 16.18 -13.01 22.43
N LEU A 416 14.98 -13.48 22.74
CA LEU A 416 14.73 -14.35 23.92
C LEU A 416 15.47 -15.67 23.80
N LEU A 417 15.39 -16.33 22.62
CA LEU A 417 16.15 -17.58 22.38
C LEU A 417 17.67 -17.35 22.57
N TYR A 418 18.22 -16.29 22.01
CA TYR A 418 19.65 -15.95 22.18
C TYR A 418 20.03 -15.62 23.63
N ALA A 419 19.07 -15.23 24.47
CA ALA A 419 19.32 -14.93 25.89
C ALA A 419 19.25 -16.18 26.80
N LEU A 420 18.79 -17.33 26.27
CA LEU A 420 18.76 -18.59 26.96
C LEU A 420 20.12 -19.30 26.96
N PRO A 421 20.39 -20.20 27.91
CA PRO A 421 21.49 -21.16 27.79
C PRO A 421 21.36 -21.90 26.45
N GLU A 422 22.47 -22.16 25.78
CA GLU A 422 22.50 -22.82 24.46
C GLU A 422 21.72 -22.07 23.35
N GLY A 423 21.53 -20.75 23.51
CA GLY A 423 20.70 -19.94 22.60
C GLY A 423 21.05 -20.07 21.11
N LEU A 424 22.33 -20.25 20.78
CA LEU A 424 22.77 -20.52 19.38
C LEU A 424 22.19 -21.84 18.86
N GLN A 425 22.18 -22.90 19.70
CA GLN A 425 21.63 -24.20 19.36
C GLN A 425 20.12 -24.13 19.18
N LEU A 426 19.44 -23.43 20.09
CA LEU A 426 17.98 -23.22 19.99
C LEU A 426 17.58 -22.50 18.70
N VAL A 427 18.34 -21.49 18.29
CA VAL A 427 18.11 -20.78 17.01
C VAL A 427 18.43 -21.67 15.83
N ALA A 428 19.48 -22.51 15.90
CA ALA A 428 19.77 -23.49 14.85
C ALA A 428 18.63 -24.52 14.70
N THR A 429 18.09 -25.01 15.82
CA THR A 429 16.91 -25.90 15.84
C THR A 429 15.69 -25.23 15.23
N LEU A 430 15.43 -23.97 15.56
CA LEU A 430 14.35 -23.18 14.95
C LEU A 430 14.51 -23.12 13.42
N ASP A 431 15.70 -22.79 12.93
CA ASP A 431 15.98 -22.70 11.49
C ASP A 431 15.86 -24.05 10.79
N GLU A 432 16.25 -25.13 11.46
CA GLU A 432 16.09 -26.51 10.96
C GLU A 432 14.62 -26.89 10.83
N ARG A 433 13.81 -26.64 11.88
CA ARG A 433 12.36 -26.89 11.86
C ARG A 433 11.67 -26.14 10.73
N PHE A 434 12.02 -24.86 10.48
CA PHE A 434 11.49 -24.11 9.34
C PHE A 434 11.85 -24.76 8.01
N ARG A 435 13.08 -25.27 7.83
CA ARG A 435 13.48 -25.97 6.60
C ARG A 435 12.73 -27.26 6.37
N GLN A 436 12.26 -27.91 7.42
CA GLN A 436 11.46 -29.16 7.36
C GLN A 436 9.99 -28.91 7.01
N VAL A 437 9.49 -27.66 7.12
CA VAL A 437 8.11 -27.35 6.75
C VAL A 437 7.89 -27.64 5.27
N PRO A 438 6.95 -28.51 4.91
CA PRO A 438 6.61 -28.80 3.53
C PRO A 438 5.94 -27.59 2.87
N THR A 439 6.08 -27.48 1.56
CA THR A 439 5.32 -26.49 0.79
C THR A 439 3.85 -26.89 0.73
N TYR A 440 2.94 -25.92 0.81
CA TYR A 440 1.52 -26.17 0.74
C TYR A 440 0.86 -25.33 -0.36
N GLY A 441 0.00 -25.93 -1.14
CA GLY A 441 -0.71 -25.30 -2.24
C GLY A 441 0.23 -24.70 -3.32
N SER A 442 -0.31 -23.92 -4.23
CA SER A 442 0.49 -23.20 -5.24
C SER A 442 1.08 -21.89 -4.69
N GLY A 443 1.78 -21.95 -3.55
CA GLY A 443 2.45 -20.84 -2.92
C GLY A 443 1.71 -20.30 -1.70
N VAL A 444 0.85 -21.07 -1.02
CA VAL A 444 0.24 -20.70 0.28
C VAL A 444 1.31 -20.75 1.35
N ILE A 445 2.10 -21.83 1.42
CA ILE A 445 3.33 -21.90 2.21
C ILE A 445 4.46 -22.23 1.25
N ARG A 446 5.46 -21.32 1.17
CA ARG A 446 6.61 -21.49 0.29
C ARG A 446 7.76 -22.15 1.04
N ARG A 447 8.68 -22.76 0.31
CA ARG A 447 9.84 -23.42 0.90
C ARG A 447 10.73 -22.41 1.64
N PHE A 448 11.08 -22.72 2.89
CA PHE A 448 12.08 -22.01 3.69
C PHE A 448 13.49 -22.48 3.30
N ALA A 449 14.05 -21.89 2.24
CA ALA A 449 15.36 -22.31 1.71
C ALA A 449 16.56 -21.77 2.51
N ASN A 450 16.37 -20.69 3.26
CA ASN A 450 17.42 -20.00 4.03
C ASN A 450 17.07 -20.02 5.52
N ASN A 451 18.04 -19.71 6.36
CA ASN A 451 17.83 -19.52 7.79
C ASN A 451 16.84 -18.38 8.03
N THR A 452 15.69 -18.72 8.60
CA THR A 452 14.61 -17.79 8.87
C THR A 452 15.00 -16.77 9.95
N SER A 453 15.84 -17.18 10.91
CA SER A 453 16.39 -16.30 11.96
C SER A 453 17.21 -15.14 11.41
N GLU A 454 17.87 -15.32 10.27
CA GLU A 454 18.63 -14.25 9.64
C GLU A 454 17.75 -13.14 9.06
N MET A 455 16.49 -13.38 8.79
CA MET A 455 15.54 -12.44 8.17
C MET A 455 16.12 -11.71 6.96
N LYS A 456 16.92 -12.42 6.15
CA LYS A 456 17.66 -11.84 5.03
C LYS A 456 16.78 -11.74 3.79
N LYS A 457 16.58 -10.51 3.29
CA LYS A 457 15.77 -10.23 2.08
C LYS A 457 14.33 -10.75 2.17
N LEU A 458 13.73 -10.77 3.36
CA LEU A 458 12.35 -11.17 3.55
C LEU A 458 11.39 -10.03 3.21
N ALA A 459 10.36 -10.34 2.43
CA ALA A 459 9.21 -9.49 2.14
C ALA A 459 8.04 -9.80 3.09
N ALA A 460 6.94 -9.05 3.00
CA ALA A 460 5.74 -9.26 3.82
C ALA A 460 5.21 -10.69 3.73
N ARG A 461 5.16 -11.23 2.51
CA ARG A 461 4.72 -12.60 2.27
C ARG A 461 5.55 -13.66 3.01
N ASP A 462 6.86 -13.44 3.16
CA ASP A 462 7.71 -14.37 3.91
C ASP A 462 7.39 -14.31 5.40
N PHE A 463 7.08 -13.13 5.95
CA PHE A 463 6.63 -13.00 7.33
C PHE A 463 5.24 -13.62 7.56
N GLU A 464 4.37 -13.59 6.57
CA GLU A 464 3.09 -14.32 6.61
C GLU A 464 3.31 -15.83 6.67
N ASP A 465 4.16 -16.38 5.80
CA ASP A 465 4.49 -17.81 5.81
C ASP A 465 5.10 -18.23 7.17
N ILE A 466 6.00 -17.41 7.73
CA ILE A 466 6.59 -17.62 9.06
C ILE A 466 5.50 -17.66 10.14
N LEU A 467 4.52 -16.74 10.11
CA LEU A 467 3.44 -16.69 11.10
C LEU A 467 2.59 -17.95 11.06
N GLN A 468 2.24 -18.40 9.87
CA GLN A 468 1.41 -19.60 9.68
C GLN A 468 2.07 -20.87 10.23
N CYS A 469 3.39 -20.94 10.21
CA CYS A 469 4.17 -22.08 10.67
C CYS A 469 4.74 -21.94 12.09
N ALA A 470 4.62 -20.76 12.73
CA ALA A 470 5.35 -20.42 13.95
C ALA A 470 5.01 -21.32 15.15
N ILE A 471 3.76 -21.75 15.30
CA ILE A 471 3.30 -22.47 16.49
C ILE A 471 4.12 -23.76 16.70
N PRO A 472 4.13 -24.76 15.81
CA PRO A 472 4.91 -25.99 16.00
C PRO A 472 6.42 -25.74 15.99
N ILE A 473 6.89 -24.70 15.30
CA ILE A 473 8.32 -24.38 15.22
C ILE A 473 8.89 -23.91 16.55
N PHE A 474 8.14 -23.10 17.29
CA PHE A 474 8.57 -22.58 18.60
C PHE A 474 8.30 -23.52 19.77
N GLU A 475 7.52 -24.58 19.57
CA GLU A 475 7.14 -25.52 20.65
C GLU A 475 8.38 -26.14 21.30
N GLY A 476 8.45 -26.04 22.63
CA GLY A 476 9.52 -26.59 23.45
C GLY A 476 10.87 -25.88 23.33
N LEU A 477 10.95 -24.70 22.68
CA LEU A 477 12.21 -23.93 22.62
C LEU A 477 12.44 -23.02 23.83
N PHE A 478 11.43 -22.81 24.67
CA PHE A 478 11.53 -22.01 25.88
C PHE A 478 11.32 -22.88 27.13
N PRO A 479 11.77 -22.43 28.32
CA PRO A 479 11.39 -23.05 29.58
C PRO A 479 9.86 -23.17 29.69
N THR A 480 9.36 -24.27 30.29
CA THR A 480 7.95 -24.70 30.24
C THR A 480 6.93 -23.58 30.50
N VAL A 481 7.16 -22.72 31.50
CA VAL A 481 6.24 -21.61 31.84
C VAL A 481 6.19 -20.55 30.73
N HIS A 482 7.34 -20.23 30.17
CA HIS A 482 7.45 -19.24 29.10
C HIS A 482 7.03 -19.82 27.74
N ASP A 483 7.26 -21.13 27.53
CA ASP A 483 6.84 -21.82 26.31
C ASP A 483 5.32 -21.78 26.15
N ALA A 484 4.58 -22.17 27.20
CA ALA A 484 3.13 -22.10 27.21
C ALA A 484 2.58 -20.67 26.95
N ALA A 485 3.27 -19.65 27.49
CA ALA A 485 2.91 -18.26 27.26
C ALA A 485 3.17 -17.85 25.79
N VAL A 486 4.30 -18.25 25.22
CA VAL A 486 4.66 -17.99 23.80
C VAL A 486 3.70 -18.71 22.87
N GLN A 487 3.43 -20.00 23.08
CA GLN A 487 2.49 -20.78 22.27
C GLN A 487 1.09 -20.13 22.26
N SER A 488 0.59 -19.77 23.45
CA SER A 488 -0.70 -19.09 23.56
C SER A 488 -0.72 -17.71 22.88
N LEU A 489 0.40 -16.98 22.89
CA LEU A 489 0.52 -15.69 22.20
C LEU A 489 0.55 -15.87 20.68
N LEU A 490 1.34 -16.84 20.19
CA LEU A 490 1.44 -17.15 18.75
C LEU A 490 0.10 -17.58 18.18
N TYR A 491 -0.62 -18.48 18.89
CA TYR A 491 -1.96 -18.90 18.50
C TYR A 491 -2.92 -17.70 18.36
N ARG A 492 -2.98 -16.82 19.39
CA ARG A 492 -3.86 -15.65 19.34
C ARG A 492 -3.45 -14.65 18.29
N PHE A 493 -2.15 -14.53 17.98
CA PHE A 493 -1.68 -13.66 16.93
C PHE A 493 -2.07 -14.18 15.54
N ALA A 494 -1.88 -15.49 15.31
CA ALA A 494 -2.27 -16.15 14.06
C ALA A 494 -3.80 -16.09 13.85
N GLU A 495 -4.60 -16.35 14.90
CA GLU A 495 -6.06 -16.23 14.86
C GLU A 495 -6.51 -14.81 14.50
N TRP A 496 -5.93 -13.78 15.15
CA TRP A 496 -6.25 -12.39 14.84
C TRP A 496 -5.87 -12.03 13.39
N HIS A 497 -4.69 -12.47 12.94
CA HIS A 497 -4.23 -12.20 11.57
C HIS A 497 -5.14 -12.87 10.53
N ALA A 498 -5.51 -14.12 10.74
CA ALA A 498 -6.42 -14.85 9.86
C ALA A 498 -7.79 -14.16 9.76
N LEU A 499 -8.36 -13.75 10.92
CA LEU A 499 -9.60 -12.99 10.96
C LEU A 499 -9.47 -11.64 10.25
N ALA A 500 -8.41 -10.86 10.53
CA ALA A 500 -8.18 -9.57 9.88
C ALA A 500 -8.02 -9.69 8.35
N LYS A 501 -7.69 -10.87 7.85
CA LYS A 501 -7.47 -11.20 6.44
C LYS A 501 -8.66 -11.80 5.73
N LEU A 502 -9.77 -12.06 6.43
CA LEU A 502 -10.98 -12.57 5.82
C LEU A 502 -11.46 -11.63 4.70
N ARG A 503 -11.86 -12.22 3.59
CA ARG A 503 -12.33 -11.51 2.41
C ARG A 503 -13.83 -11.20 2.42
N LEU A 504 -14.51 -11.71 3.42
CA LEU A 504 -15.92 -11.49 3.71
C LEU A 504 -16.09 -11.55 5.23
N HIS A 505 -16.65 -10.52 5.83
CA HIS A 505 -17.00 -10.48 7.24
C HIS A 505 -18.51 -10.39 7.42
N SER A 506 -19.01 -11.02 8.48
CA SER A 506 -20.31 -10.73 9.05
C SER A 506 -20.17 -9.91 10.34
N GLU A 507 -21.27 -9.42 10.91
CA GLU A 507 -21.20 -8.76 12.23
C GLU A 507 -20.65 -9.70 13.30
N SER A 508 -21.03 -10.99 13.28
CA SER A 508 -20.50 -12.01 14.21
C SER A 508 -18.99 -12.19 14.06
N THR A 509 -18.48 -12.28 12.83
CA THR A 509 -17.02 -12.43 12.61
C THR A 509 -16.27 -11.15 12.98
N LEU A 510 -16.85 -9.96 12.81
CA LEU A 510 -16.26 -8.70 13.28
C LEU A 510 -16.26 -8.59 14.81
N ALA A 511 -17.34 -9.04 15.46
CA ALA A 511 -17.38 -9.13 16.93
C ALA A 511 -16.28 -10.09 17.42
N PHE A 512 -16.13 -11.25 16.77
CA PHE A 512 -15.09 -12.22 17.10
C PHE A 512 -13.68 -11.67 16.87
N LEU A 513 -13.43 -10.95 15.78
CA LEU A 513 -12.17 -10.22 15.53
C LEU A 513 -11.87 -9.23 16.68
N GLY A 514 -12.88 -8.49 17.13
CA GLY A 514 -12.77 -7.55 18.24
C GLY A 514 -12.42 -8.24 19.58
N GLU A 515 -13.06 -9.35 19.89
CA GLU A 515 -12.76 -10.13 21.08
C GLU A 515 -11.38 -10.80 21.00
N THR A 516 -11.02 -11.32 19.83
CA THR A 516 -9.68 -11.89 19.59
C THR A 516 -8.60 -10.81 19.76
N PHE A 517 -8.84 -9.57 19.30
CA PHE A 517 -7.92 -8.45 19.55
C PHE A 517 -7.76 -8.15 21.05
N LYS A 518 -8.83 -8.14 21.84
CA LYS A 518 -8.74 -7.93 23.29
C LYS A 518 -7.89 -9.03 23.96
N LYS A 519 -8.15 -10.30 23.62
CA LYS A 519 -7.39 -11.46 24.11
C LYS A 519 -5.92 -11.40 23.71
N LEU A 520 -5.63 -11.12 22.43
CA LEU A 520 -4.27 -10.92 21.92
C LEU A 520 -3.56 -9.78 22.66
N SER A 521 -4.23 -8.65 22.82
CA SER A 521 -3.70 -7.48 23.53
C SER A 521 -3.32 -7.79 24.98
N GLN A 522 -4.16 -8.56 25.66
CA GLN A 522 -3.86 -9.05 27.03
C GLN A 522 -2.61 -9.94 27.03
N LYS A 523 -2.51 -10.87 26.06
CA LYS A 523 -1.33 -11.75 25.93
C LYS A 523 -0.06 -10.96 25.62
N LEU A 524 -0.11 -9.97 24.74
CA LEU A 524 1.03 -9.09 24.42
C LEU A 524 1.50 -8.29 25.65
N ARG A 525 0.57 -7.75 26.45
CA ARG A 525 0.94 -7.05 27.69
C ARG A 525 1.59 -7.99 28.71
N LYS A 526 0.99 -9.17 28.94
CA LYS A 526 1.56 -10.20 29.83
C LYS A 526 2.91 -10.70 29.33
N PHE A 527 3.03 -10.99 28.03
CA PHE A 527 4.29 -11.40 27.44
C PHE A 527 5.42 -10.38 27.71
N ARG A 528 5.11 -9.08 27.61
CA ARG A 528 6.09 -8.03 27.93
C ARG A 528 6.54 -8.06 29.38
N THR A 529 5.60 -8.19 30.35
CA THR A 529 5.91 -8.14 31.80
C THR A 529 6.42 -9.46 32.35
N ASP A 530 5.83 -10.58 31.95
CA ASP A 530 6.07 -11.88 32.61
C ASP A 530 7.16 -12.68 31.88
N THR A 531 7.27 -12.53 30.53
CA THR A 531 8.28 -13.27 29.76
C THR A 531 9.47 -12.38 29.38
N CYS A 532 9.24 -11.19 28.77
CA CYS A 532 10.37 -10.39 28.30
C CYS A 532 11.21 -9.81 29.44
N ASP A 533 10.62 -9.44 30.57
CA ASP A 533 11.35 -8.90 31.71
C ASP A 533 12.12 -9.99 32.52
N ALA A 534 11.82 -11.28 32.27
CA ALA A 534 12.56 -12.41 32.88
C ALA A 534 13.93 -12.65 32.21
N PHE A 535 14.19 -12.08 31.03
CA PHE A 535 15.41 -12.32 30.27
C PHE A 535 16.13 -11.02 29.90
N ALA A 536 17.46 -11.02 30.03
CA ALA A 536 18.31 -9.88 29.62
C ALA A 536 18.56 -9.88 28.10
N THR A 537 17.53 -9.52 27.34
CA THR A 537 17.58 -9.54 25.87
C THR A 537 18.48 -8.44 25.30
N GLN A 538 19.21 -8.76 24.26
CA GLN A 538 20.15 -7.89 23.57
C GLN A 538 19.85 -7.83 22.06
N GLU A 539 20.51 -6.90 21.35
CA GLU A 539 20.44 -6.84 19.91
C GLU A 539 20.94 -8.13 19.25
N LEU A 540 20.26 -8.54 18.18
CA LEU A 540 20.68 -9.70 17.40
C LEU A 540 22.06 -9.45 16.74
N PRO A 541 22.82 -10.52 16.40
CA PRO A 541 24.11 -10.38 15.71
C PRO A 541 24.06 -9.47 14.49
N LYS A 542 23.00 -9.60 13.68
CA LYS A 542 22.76 -8.77 12.49
C LYS A 542 22.50 -7.29 12.83
N GLU A 543 21.76 -7.02 13.90
CA GLU A 543 21.50 -5.65 14.36
C GLU A 543 22.79 -4.98 14.81
N LYS A 544 23.62 -5.73 15.56
CA LYS A 544 24.96 -5.28 15.99
C LYS A 544 25.83 -4.96 14.78
N ALA A 545 25.94 -5.88 13.82
CA ALA A 545 26.73 -5.68 12.60
C ALA A 545 26.24 -4.47 11.78
N ALA A 546 24.92 -4.29 11.63
CA ALA A 546 24.35 -3.14 10.93
C ALA A 546 24.60 -1.82 11.66
N ARG A 547 24.61 -1.82 13.00
CA ARG A 547 24.97 -0.66 13.82
C ARG A 547 26.42 -0.30 13.64
N GLN A 548 27.32 -1.27 13.75
CA GLN A 548 28.76 -1.08 13.57
C GLN A 548 29.09 -0.55 12.17
N LYS A 549 28.46 -1.10 11.12
CA LYS A 549 28.64 -0.61 9.74
C LYS A 549 28.21 0.86 9.60
N ARG A 550 27.06 1.23 10.18
CA ARG A 550 26.58 2.63 10.16
C ARG A 550 27.51 3.56 10.93
N PHE A 551 28.08 3.08 12.04
CA PHE A 551 29.05 3.85 12.82
C PHE A 551 30.34 4.05 12.02
N ALA A 552 30.90 3.00 11.41
CA ALA A 552 32.09 3.10 10.57
C ALA A 552 31.90 4.12 9.42
N GLN A 553 30.77 4.07 8.72
CA GLN A 553 30.44 5.03 7.65
C GLN A 553 30.33 6.50 8.15
N ARG A 554 29.89 6.70 9.41
CA ARG A 554 29.83 8.05 10.00
C ARG A 554 31.19 8.53 10.46
N SER A 555 32.05 7.64 10.98
CA SER A 555 33.41 7.98 11.43
C SER A 555 34.33 8.35 10.27
N GLU A 556 34.09 7.82 9.06
CA GLU A 556 34.79 8.23 7.84
C GLU A 556 34.49 9.70 7.44
N THR A 557 33.34 10.22 7.83
CA THR A 557 32.88 11.56 7.44
C THR A 557 32.90 12.60 8.56
N HIS A 558 32.99 12.16 9.81
CA HIS A 558 32.95 13.05 11.01
C HIS A 558 33.72 12.42 12.17
N GLU A 559 34.35 13.24 13.02
CA GLU A 559 34.83 12.83 14.35
C GLU A 559 33.61 12.46 15.21
N VAL A 560 33.45 11.17 15.50
CA VAL A 560 32.36 10.64 16.33
C VAL A 560 32.99 10.02 17.59
N PRO A 561 32.43 10.31 18.80
CA PRO A 561 32.91 9.66 20.02
C PRO A 561 32.89 8.13 19.90
N PRO A 562 33.82 7.43 20.53
CA PRO A 562 33.92 5.98 20.43
C PRO A 562 32.60 5.31 20.90
N GLU A 563 32.06 4.48 20.06
CA GLU A 563 30.82 3.75 20.36
C GLU A 563 31.14 2.44 21.11
N SER A 564 30.28 2.07 22.07
CA SER A 564 30.36 0.78 22.74
C SER A 564 30.38 -0.37 21.72
N THR A 565 31.42 -1.19 21.75
CA THR A 565 31.61 -2.37 20.89
C THR A 565 30.72 -3.55 21.29
N GLY A 566 30.18 -3.55 22.52
CA GLY A 566 29.31 -4.58 23.05
C GLY A 566 27.91 -4.58 22.44
N PRO A 567 27.15 -5.68 22.62
CA PRO A 567 25.73 -5.71 22.26
C PRO A 567 24.92 -4.80 23.18
N ARG A 568 23.89 -4.14 22.61
CA ARG A 568 23.00 -3.25 23.37
C ARG A 568 21.78 -3.99 23.86
N ALA A 569 21.32 -3.68 25.08
CA ALA A 569 20.06 -4.18 25.58
C ALA A 569 18.87 -3.77 24.68
N LYS A 570 17.95 -4.68 24.46
CA LYS A 570 16.74 -4.48 23.62
C LYS A 570 15.50 -5.01 24.34
N LYS A 571 14.60 -4.13 24.71
CA LYS A 571 13.31 -4.49 25.33
C LYS A 571 12.21 -4.57 24.27
N PHE A 572 11.20 -5.38 24.55
CA PHE A 572 9.99 -5.44 23.72
C PHE A 572 9.15 -4.16 23.91
N ASN A 573 8.86 -3.47 22.83
CA ASN A 573 8.21 -2.17 22.87
C ASN A 573 6.83 -2.19 22.22
N LEU A 574 5.78 -2.07 23.03
CA LEU A 574 4.40 -1.95 22.59
C LEU A 574 3.99 -0.50 22.23
N ASN A 575 4.81 0.51 22.61
CA ASN A 575 4.52 1.91 22.35
C ASN A 575 4.88 2.32 20.92
N THR A 576 4.39 1.57 19.94
CA THR A 576 4.57 1.88 18.52
C THR A 576 3.22 2.06 17.84
N TYR A 577 3.18 2.93 16.82
CA TYR A 577 1.99 3.13 16.02
C TYR A 577 1.42 1.80 15.47
N LYS A 578 2.28 0.88 15.06
CA LYS A 578 1.86 -0.39 14.45
C LYS A 578 1.04 -1.25 15.41
N PHE A 579 1.44 -1.37 16.68
CA PHE A 579 0.61 -2.05 17.70
C PHE A 579 -0.69 -1.28 17.97
N HIS A 580 -0.63 0.03 18.05
CA HIS A 580 -1.83 0.84 18.19
C HIS A 580 -2.81 0.63 17.02
N ALA A 581 -2.35 0.62 15.78
CA ALA A 581 -3.19 0.45 14.59
C ALA A 581 -4.03 -0.84 14.59
N MET A 582 -3.57 -1.92 15.25
CA MET A 582 -4.31 -3.18 15.32
C MET A 582 -5.73 -3.04 15.90
N GLY A 583 -5.97 -2.06 16.76
CA GLY A 583 -7.29 -1.82 17.35
C GLY A 583 -8.29 -1.12 16.41
N ASP A 584 -7.86 -0.65 15.24
CA ASP A 584 -8.70 0.10 14.31
C ASP A 584 -9.33 -0.78 13.21
N TYR A 585 -8.99 -2.07 13.13
CA TYR A 585 -9.39 -2.96 12.04
C TYR A 585 -10.90 -3.15 11.95
N VAL A 586 -11.56 -3.47 13.07
CA VAL A 586 -13.02 -3.69 13.09
C VAL A 586 -13.77 -2.46 12.58
N ALA A 587 -13.41 -1.27 13.08
CA ALA A 587 -14.05 -0.02 12.66
C ALA A 587 -13.76 0.30 11.18
N THR A 588 -12.54 0.04 10.71
CA THR A 588 -12.16 0.26 9.31
C THR A 588 -12.89 -0.70 8.37
N ILE A 589 -13.03 -1.98 8.74
CA ILE A 589 -13.73 -2.98 7.93
C ILE A 589 -15.23 -2.65 7.82
N ARG A 590 -15.90 -2.30 8.93
CA ARG A 590 -17.30 -1.86 8.87
C ARG A 590 -17.46 -0.67 7.93
N PHE A 591 -16.52 0.27 7.99
CA PHE A 591 -16.68 1.54 7.28
C PHE A 591 -16.28 1.47 5.81
N PHE A 592 -15.29 0.65 5.42
CA PHE A 592 -14.75 0.61 4.05
C PHE A 592 -14.78 -0.78 3.38
N GLY A 593 -15.28 -1.80 4.05
CA GLY A 593 -15.18 -3.19 3.58
C GLY A 593 -13.88 -3.88 4.07
N THR A 594 -13.63 -5.09 3.58
CA THR A 594 -12.52 -5.94 4.03
C THR A 594 -11.15 -5.39 3.64
N THR A 595 -10.12 -5.77 4.40
CA THR A 595 -8.74 -5.25 4.27
C THR A 595 -8.12 -5.46 2.89
N ASP A 596 -8.48 -6.54 2.20
CA ASP A 596 -8.05 -6.82 0.83
C ASP A 596 -8.62 -5.85 -0.22
N SER A 597 -9.63 -5.05 0.13
CA SER A 597 -10.18 -4.00 -0.75
C SER A 597 -9.24 -2.79 -0.87
N PHE A 598 -8.48 -2.48 0.18
CA PHE A 598 -7.65 -1.27 0.27
C PHE A 598 -6.20 -1.54 0.71
N THR A 599 -5.72 -2.79 0.63
CA THR A 599 -4.33 -3.14 0.96
C THR A 599 -3.33 -2.45 0.05
N THR A 600 -2.19 -2.04 0.59
CA THR A 600 -1.06 -1.51 -0.18
C THR A 600 -0.48 -2.53 -1.16
N GLN A 601 -0.69 -3.83 -0.95
CA GLN A 601 -0.24 -4.90 -1.86
C GLN A 601 -0.74 -4.69 -3.30
N ILE A 602 -1.99 -4.24 -3.48
CA ILE A 602 -2.57 -3.98 -4.81
C ILE A 602 -1.76 -2.88 -5.52
N GLY A 603 -1.46 -1.81 -4.81
CA GLY A 603 -0.66 -0.70 -5.34
C GLY A 603 0.79 -1.10 -5.62
N GLU A 604 1.42 -1.90 -4.75
CA GLU A 604 2.76 -2.41 -4.98
C GLU A 604 2.84 -3.34 -6.20
N LEU A 605 1.80 -4.11 -6.48
CA LEU A 605 1.69 -4.88 -7.71
C LEU A 605 1.67 -3.99 -8.95
N ALA A 606 1.08 -2.80 -8.89
CA ALA A 606 1.06 -1.84 -9.98
C ALA A 606 2.47 -1.33 -10.35
N HIS A 607 3.40 -1.27 -9.39
CA HIS A 607 4.79 -0.91 -9.66
C HIS A 607 5.49 -1.84 -10.65
N ARG A 608 5.02 -3.08 -10.82
CA ARG A 608 5.59 -4.03 -11.80
C ARG A 608 5.53 -3.48 -13.22
N ALA A 609 4.46 -2.76 -13.56
CA ALA A 609 4.34 -2.12 -14.87
C ALA A 609 5.40 -1.05 -15.09
N LEU A 610 5.63 -0.18 -14.09
CA LEU A 610 6.68 0.85 -14.17
C LEU A 610 8.08 0.25 -14.22
N LYS A 611 8.33 -0.80 -13.43
CA LYS A 611 9.61 -1.53 -13.47
C LYS A 611 9.84 -2.22 -14.82
N ALA A 612 8.77 -2.65 -15.52
CA ALA A 612 8.86 -3.17 -16.88
C ALA A 612 9.10 -2.08 -17.93
N PHE A 613 8.62 -0.85 -17.71
CA PHE A 613 8.86 0.28 -18.62
C PHE A 613 10.27 0.87 -18.46
N TYR A 614 10.82 0.87 -17.24
CA TYR A 614 12.10 1.53 -16.97
C TYR A 614 13.27 1.06 -17.85
N PRO A 615 13.46 -0.23 -18.13
CA PRO A 615 14.50 -0.68 -19.08
C PRO A 615 14.32 -0.16 -20.52
N LEU A 616 13.11 0.28 -20.88
CA LEU A 616 12.79 0.84 -22.21
C LEU A 616 13.09 2.34 -22.29
N THR A 617 13.51 2.97 -21.21
CA THR A 617 13.88 4.38 -21.12
C THR A 617 15.38 4.57 -21.34
N ASN A 618 15.79 5.79 -21.75
CA ASN A 618 17.20 6.17 -21.77
C ASN A 618 17.75 6.59 -20.40
N LYS A 619 16.92 6.50 -19.33
CA LYS A 619 17.22 6.83 -17.93
C LYS A 619 17.48 8.31 -17.63
N LEU A 620 17.29 9.18 -18.62
CA LEU A 620 17.24 10.64 -18.47
C LEU A 620 15.76 11.03 -18.39
N ASP A 621 15.40 12.00 -17.56
CA ASP A 621 14.00 12.40 -17.38
C ASP A 621 13.02 11.20 -17.34
N THR A 622 13.25 10.34 -16.39
CA THR A 622 12.54 9.06 -16.26
C THR A 622 11.01 9.22 -16.13
N PRO A 623 10.45 10.17 -15.35
CA PRO A 623 9.01 10.34 -15.22
C PRO A 623 8.30 10.60 -16.55
N ALA A 624 8.83 11.51 -17.38
CA ALA A 624 8.28 11.82 -18.69
C ALA A 624 8.22 10.58 -19.61
N GLN A 625 9.30 9.78 -19.60
CA GLN A 625 9.36 8.58 -20.42
C GLN A 625 8.43 7.48 -19.92
N LEU A 626 8.31 7.30 -18.59
CA LEU A 626 7.35 6.36 -18.00
C LEU A 626 5.91 6.78 -18.33
N ALA A 627 5.59 8.06 -18.23
CA ALA A 627 4.30 8.62 -18.63
C ALA A 627 3.99 8.30 -20.10
N LYS A 628 4.99 8.44 -20.98
CA LYS A 628 4.86 8.12 -22.41
C LYS A 628 4.59 6.62 -22.66
N HIS A 629 5.29 5.73 -21.96
CA HIS A 629 5.03 4.28 -22.06
C HIS A 629 3.66 3.90 -21.53
N GLU A 630 3.23 4.48 -20.41
CA GLU A 630 1.87 4.29 -19.88
C GLU A 630 0.83 4.73 -20.89
N ARG A 631 0.99 5.93 -21.47
CA ARG A 631 0.10 6.48 -22.48
C ARG A 631 -0.05 5.54 -23.68
N ARG A 632 1.04 5.07 -24.27
CA ARG A 632 1.03 4.13 -25.40
C ARG A 632 0.28 2.84 -25.05
N ARG A 633 0.54 2.26 -23.88
CA ARG A 633 -0.17 1.06 -23.42
C ARG A 633 -1.67 1.30 -23.31
N ARG A 634 -2.08 2.45 -22.78
CA ARG A 634 -3.49 2.84 -22.64
C ARG A 634 -4.16 3.07 -23.98
N VAL A 635 -3.48 3.72 -24.93
CA VAL A 635 -3.96 3.91 -26.31
C VAL A 635 -4.19 2.56 -26.99
N LEU A 636 -3.19 1.68 -26.96
CA LEU A 636 -3.28 0.35 -27.58
C LEU A 636 -4.41 -0.48 -26.98
N ARG A 637 -4.62 -0.42 -25.67
CA ARG A 637 -5.76 -1.08 -25.02
C ARG A 637 -7.09 -0.55 -25.54
N ARG A 638 -7.26 0.76 -25.62
CA ARG A 638 -8.50 1.37 -26.13
C ARG A 638 -8.76 1.03 -27.60
N VAL A 639 -7.71 0.97 -28.40
CA VAL A 639 -7.81 0.54 -29.81
C VAL A 639 -8.27 -0.91 -29.88
N ALA A 640 -7.67 -1.81 -29.12
CA ALA A 640 -8.06 -3.22 -29.08
C ALA A 640 -9.52 -3.41 -28.63
N GLU A 641 -9.96 -2.68 -27.61
CA GLU A 641 -11.33 -2.67 -27.13
C GLU A 641 -12.33 -2.17 -28.18
N ALA A 642 -11.98 -1.09 -28.89
CA ALA A 642 -12.82 -0.51 -29.96
C ALA A 642 -12.91 -1.44 -31.18
N SER A 643 -11.84 -2.17 -31.49
CA SER A 643 -11.76 -3.12 -32.62
C SER A 643 -12.38 -4.50 -32.30
N GLY A 644 -12.88 -4.70 -31.07
CA GLY A 644 -13.41 -6.01 -30.65
C GLY A 644 -12.34 -7.10 -30.48
N VAL A 645 -11.05 -6.77 -30.70
CA VAL A 645 -9.91 -7.67 -30.57
C VAL A 645 -9.50 -7.87 -29.10
N SER A 646 -10.06 -7.07 -28.20
CA SER A 646 -9.80 -7.26 -26.77
C SER A 646 -10.23 -8.68 -26.38
N ALA A 647 -9.25 -9.50 -26.03
CA ALA A 647 -9.54 -10.76 -25.38
C ALA A 647 -10.51 -10.41 -24.25
N SER A 648 -11.79 -10.72 -24.45
CA SER A 648 -12.73 -10.73 -23.37
C SER A 648 -12.00 -11.38 -22.22
N ILE A 649 -11.86 -10.69 -21.08
CA ILE A 649 -11.70 -11.40 -19.83
C ILE A 649 -13.02 -12.14 -19.70
N SER A 650 -13.19 -13.19 -20.49
CA SER A 650 -14.14 -14.23 -20.20
C SER A 650 -13.56 -14.90 -18.96
N GLN A 651 -13.83 -14.31 -17.81
CA GLN A 651 -14.09 -15.15 -16.68
C GLN A 651 -15.30 -15.96 -17.14
N SER A 652 -15.03 -17.12 -17.75
CA SER A 652 -16.02 -18.17 -17.76
C SER A 652 -16.54 -18.20 -16.34
N PRO A 653 -17.84 -18.06 -16.09
CA PRO A 653 -18.35 -18.19 -14.73
C PRO A 653 -17.73 -19.46 -14.21
N VAL A 654 -16.95 -19.35 -13.15
CA VAL A 654 -16.45 -20.55 -12.47
C VAL A 654 -17.73 -21.24 -12.06
N ASP A 655 -18.00 -22.40 -12.64
CA ASP A 655 -19.18 -23.16 -12.27
C ASP A 655 -19.21 -23.27 -10.76
N PRO A 656 -20.33 -22.96 -10.10
CA PRO A 656 -20.40 -23.04 -8.66
C PRO A 656 -19.99 -24.46 -8.25
N THR A 657 -19.06 -24.56 -7.32
CA THR A 657 -18.62 -25.84 -6.78
C THR A 657 -19.86 -26.62 -6.33
N SER A 658 -20.03 -27.84 -6.81
CA SER A 658 -21.17 -28.66 -6.41
C SER A 658 -21.18 -28.83 -4.88
N LEU A 659 -22.39 -28.84 -4.26
CA LEU A 659 -22.55 -28.87 -2.79
C LEU A 659 -21.87 -30.04 -2.09
N ASP A 660 -21.54 -31.09 -2.83
CA ASP A 660 -20.81 -32.28 -2.39
C ASP A 660 -19.27 -32.11 -2.40
N LYS A 661 -18.75 -31.00 -2.95
CA LYS A 661 -17.31 -30.73 -3.00
C LYS A 661 -16.93 -29.55 -2.11
N HIS A 662 -16.64 -29.83 -0.85
CA HIS A 662 -16.28 -28.78 0.12
C HIS A 662 -14.88 -28.19 -0.07
N HIS A 663 -13.99 -28.89 -0.77
CA HIS A 663 -12.59 -28.45 -0.95
C HIS A 663 -12.13 -28.63 -2.38
N TYR A 664 -11.60 -27.56 -2.96
CA TYR A 664 -10.85 -27.63 -4.21
C TYR A 664 -9.36 -27.72 -3.87
N ILE A 665 -8.77 -28.90 -4.02
CA ILE A 665 -7.32 -29.02 -3.96
C ILE A 665 -6.78 -28.40 -5.24
N ALA A 666 -6.15 -27.23 -5.10
CA ALA A 666 -5.47 -26.61 -6.23
C ALA A 666 -4.40 -27.57 -6.75
N CYS A 667 -4.44 -27.86 -8.05
CA CYS A 667 -3.39 -28.65 -8.71
C CYS A 667 -2.06 -27.88 -8.63
N SER A 668 -1.33 -28.05 -7.54
CA SER A 668 0.03 -27.53 -7.42
C SER A 668 0.96 -28.50 -8.16
N ARG A 669 1.54 -28.05 -9.27
CA ARG A 669 2.56 -28.80 -10.00
C ARG A 669 3.99 -28.49 -9.56
N ASN A 670 4.16 -27.65 -8.54
CA ASN A 670 5.48 -27.12 -8.19
C ASN A 670 6.39 -28.09 -7.44
N ASN A 671 5.82 -29.12 -6.78
CA ASN A 671 6.57 -30.21 -6.18
C ASN A 671 5.74 -31.50 -6.25
N PRO A 672 5.69 -32.16 -7.40
CA PRO A 672 5.01 -33.46 -7.48
C PRO A 672 5.82 -34.49 -6.70
N VAL A 673 5.25 -35.00 -5.62
CA VAL A 673 5.77 -36.14 -4.88
C VAL A 673 4.84 -37.34 -5.21
N ALA A 674 5.41 -38.45 -5.57
CA ALA A 674 4.62 -39.65 -5.76
C ALA A 674 3.96 -40.05 -4.43
N LEU A 675 2.67 -40.38 -4.44
CA LEU A 675 1.90 -40.70 -3.23
C LEU A 675 2.62 -41.77 -2.37
N PHE A 676 3.14 -42.83 -2.99
CA PHE A 676 3.89 -43.87 -2.27
C PHE A 676 5.20 -43.40 -1.67
N THR A 677 5.84 -42.37 -2.21
CA THR A 677 7.03 -41.76 -1.63
C THR A 677 6.64 -40.95 -0.40
N LEU A 678 5.58 -40.15 -0.50
CA LEU A 678 5.03 -39.33 0.62
C LEU A 678 4.61 -40.26 1.79
N LEU A 679 3.88 -41.33 1.51
CA LEU A 679 3.42 -42.25 2.54
C LEU A 679 4.58 -43.00 3.21
N ARG A 680 5.63 -43.34 2.47
CA ARG A 680 6.82 -43.99 3.02
C ARG A 680 7.68 -43.08 3.85
N GLU A 681 7.77 -41.81 3.46
CA GLU A 681 8.53 -40.78 4.18
C GLU A 681 7.80 -40.29 5.45
N HIS A 682 6.49 -40.51 5.55
CA HIS A 682 5.64 -40.12 6.67
C HIS A 682 4.90 -41.32 7.26
N ASP A 683 5.55 -42.50 7.28
CA ASP A 683 4.96 -43.74 7.78
C ASP A 683 4.55 -43.70 9.26
N ASP A 684 5.10 -42.73 9.99
CA ASP A 684 4.81 -42.48 11.41
C ASP A 684 3.55 -41.60 11.63
N ASP A 685 2.96 -41.01 10.56
CA ASP A 685 1.78 -40.14 10.70
C ASP A 685 0.48 -40.94 10.63
N PRO A 686 -0.26 -41.12 11.77
CA PRO A 686 -1.51 -41.87 11.78
C PRO A 686 -2.61 -41.27 10.89
N ALA A 687 -2.61 -39.94 10.67
CA ALA A 687 -3.62 -39.28 9.86
C ALA A 687 -3.49 -39.62 8.37
N LEU A 688 -2.25 -39.80 7.88
CA LEU A 688 -1.99 -40.22 6.48
C LEU A 688 -2.38 -41.68 6.23
N LYS A 689 -2.36 -42.54 7.24
CA LYS A 689 -2.79 -43.96 7.10
C LYS A 689 -4.32 -44.07 6.96
N VAL A 690 -5.09 -43.23 7.63
CA VAL A 690 -6.56 -43.29 7.59
C VAL A 690 -7.13 -42.78 6.27
N GLU A 691 -6.50 -41.77 5.64
CA GLU A 691 -6.96 -41.24 4.34
C GLU A 691 -6.70 -42.18 3.15
N VAL A 692 -5.79 -43.15 3.28
CA VAL A 692 -5.47 -44.10 2.20
C VAL A 692 -6.38 -45.35 2.23
N GLU A 693 -6.97 -45.66 3.38
CA GLU A 693 -7.90 -46.79 3.56
C GLU A 693 -9.37 -46.38 3.28
N SER A 694 -9.69 -45.10 3.15
CA SER A 694 -11.00 -44.57 2.78
C SER A 694 -11.05 -44.04 1.34
#